data_b5884fa26d646af43952c9b304d986b2
#
_entry.id   b5884fa26d646af43952c9b304d986b2
#
_cell.length_a   1.000
_cell.length_b   1.000
_cell.length_c   1.000
_cell.angle_alpha   90.00
_cell.angle_beta   90.00
_cell.angle_gamma   90.00
#
_symmetry.space_group_name_H-M   'P 1'
#
loop_
_entity.id
_entity.type
_entity.pdbx_description
1 polymer ?
#
loop_
_entity_poly.entity_id
_entity_poly.type
_entity_poly.pdbx_seq_one_letter_code
_entity_poly.pdbx_strand_id
1 'polypeptide(L)'
;MLALAAGSAWSNSFFYYNQVGYDADKPISIIVKSDSELEGAEFKLMSSGNAVQTGTLSKGSNPDNWVNNGKFYVATLDRGVAAGSYTLQITENGQPVNSGEFKVAENALAESTLGAVLDYFYDDRATNSQIVAWDSKLPVYNGGGKTLDVHGGWYDASGDVSKYLSHLSYANYLNPQQIPLTAWVLAHTAEHIPTLLGKTSTKAKTAEEAAFGADFLVRMLDEQGFFYMTVFDVWGNPMSSRELCAFTGSDGKKSANYQAAFREGGGMAIAALARVSILRVNGDFTSEQYLDAAKKAYAHLSEKQSIGGNCEYCDDHKENIIDDYTALLAATELYAATGEDKYKEDADKRAASLTGRLSNDGYFWSDDAKTRPFWHASDAGLPLIALIRYAEVELNLCAGGCSSTVDVNDAVKKHYNWLLSITNKVDNPFGYARQTYKTGGNIKDGFFIPHDNESEYWWQGEDARLASLAAATVYAFDALDLDGSEAVDKYATDQLDWILGKNPYATCMMYGFGKKVPEKYDGQSDYDATLKGGIANGITGKNKDGSGIAWTDDGVGAVGFDALMESWQVWRWDEQWLPHSTWFLMALATRYNEKAVSIVPTVSIPQKKIASVASMNVRLQGRLLSINATGAGFSVVDVHGAKVIAGALHDGRATVNLESVKSGVYMVKVAGLGAKRIVVR
;
A
#
# COMPACT_ATOMS: atom_id res chain seq x y z
N MET A 1 62.55 11.22 -24.49
CA MET A 1 61.63 10.29 -23.85
C MET A 1 60.55 11.10 -23.16
N LEU A 2 59.40 11.29 -23.80
CA LEU A 2 58.22 11.82 -23.13
C LEU A 2 57.51 10.65 -22.43
N ALA A 3 57.48 10.66 -21.12
CA ALA A 3 56.63 9.77 -20.35
C ALA A 3 55.19 10.29 -20.47
N LEU A 4 54.35 9.58 -21.19
CA LEU A 4 52.93 9.75 -21.09
C LEU A 4 52.52 9.34 -19.65
N ALA A 5 52.12 10.30 -18.85
CA ALA A 5 51.39 10.03 -17.63
C ALA A 5 50.01 9.47 -18.08
N ALA A 6 49.82 8.16 -17.90
CA ALA A 6 48.48 7.58 -17.96
C ALA A 6 47.69 8.21 -16.81
N GLY A 7 46.84 9.17 -17.15
CA GLY A 7 45.87 9.69 -16.20
C GLY A 7 45.00 8.51 -15.80
N SER A 8 44.94 8.22 -14.51
CA SER A 8 43.98 7.30 -13.93
C SER A 8 42.59 7.84 -14.29
N ALA A 9 41.95 7.22 -15.27
CA ALA A 9 40.53 7.46 -15.52
C ALA A 9 39.77 7.05 -14.27
N TRP A 10 39.24 8.03 -13.57
CA TRP A 10 38.38 7.78 -12.42
C TRP A 10 37.18 7.00 -12.94
N SER A 11 36.79 5.96 -12.23
CA SER A 11 35.55 5.25 -12.50
C SER A 11 34.37 6.20 -12.30
N ASN A 12 33.53 6.33 -13.31
CA ASN A 12 32.31 7.16 -13.27
C ASN A 12 31.04 6.30 -13.00
N SER A 13 31.23 5.02 -12.60
CA SER A 13 30.10 4.15 -12.29
C SER A 13 29.49 4.49 -10.95
N PHE A 14 28.18 4.54 -10.92
CA PHE A 14 27.35 4.79 -9.74
C PHE A 14 26.32 3.66 -9.56
N PHE A 15 26.01 3.31 -8.29
CA PHE A 15 25.11 2.20 -7.97
C PHE A 15 23.88 2.70 -7.24
N TYR A 16 22.70 2.28 -7.71
CA TYR A 16 21.40 2.55 -7.10
C TYR A 16 20.83 1.25 -6.56
N TYR A 17 20.53 1.22 -5.28
CA TYR A 17 20.07 0.03 -4.57
C TYR A 17 19.26 0.43 -3.34
N ASN A 18 18.46 -0.50 -2.81
CA ASN A 18 17.78 -0.34 -1.54
C ASN A 18 18.82 -0.21 -0.41
N GLN A 19 18.82 0.92 0.27
CA GLN A 19 19.81 1.25 1.30
C GLN A 19 19.44 0.72 2.69
N VAL A 20 18.24 0.16 2.85
CA VAL A 20 17.75 -0.39 4.13
C VAL A 20 17.98 -1.89 4.21
N GLY A 21 17.73 -2.63 3.13
CA GLY A 21 17.96 -4.06 3.02
C GLY A 21 16.99 -4.76 2.09
N TYR A 22 17.27 -6.03 1.83
CA TYR A 22 16.51 -6.89 0.93
C TYR A 22 16.03 -8.15 1.65
N ASP A 23 14.81 -8.57 1.38
CA ASP A 23 14.31 -9.87 1.80
C ASP A 23 14.93 -10.99 0.96
N ALA A 24 15.43 -12.03 1.60
CA ALA A 24 16.19 -13.10 0.97
C ALA A 24 15.38 -13.91 -0.08
N ASP A 25 14.06 -13.98 0.08
CA ASP A 25 13.15 -14.71 -0.81
C ASP A 25 12.60 -13.86 -1.96
N LYS A 26 12.90 -12.56 -1.99
CA LYS A 26 12.39 -11.61 -2.99
C LYS A 26 13.44 -11.28 -4.04
N PRO A 27 13.03 -10.79 -5.24
CA PRO A 27 13.96 -10.38 -6.27
C PRO A 27 14.84 -9.23 -5.79
N ILE A 28 16.14 -9.30 -6.11
CA ILE A 28 17.11 -8.25 -5.83
C ILE A 28 17.67 -7.75 -7.15
N SER A 29 17.53 -6.46 -7.42
CA SER A 29 18.17 -5.81 -8.56
C SER A 29 18.91 -4.56 -8.13
N ILE A 30 20.10 -4.36 -8.69
CA ILE A 30 20.94 -3.18 -8.46
C ILE A 30 21.15 -2.51 -9.82
N ILE A 31 20.93 -1.20 -9.86
CA ILE A 31 21.15 -0.42 -11.07
C ILE A 31 22.56 0.14 -11.05
N VAL A 32 23.26 0.00 -12.16
CA VAL A 32 24.58 0.60 -12.38
C VAL A 32 24.43 1.69 -13.43
N LYS A 33 24.83 2.91 -13.12
CA LYS A 33 24.99 3.99 -14.11
C LYS A 33 26.46 4.10 -14.46
N SER A 34 26.80 4.12 -15.75
CA SER A 34 28.16 4.31 -16.23
C SER A 34 28.18 5.02 -17.58
N ASP A 35 29.26 5.78 -17.85
CA ASP A 35 29.55 6.33 -19.18
C ASP A 35 30.18 5.27 -20.09
N SER A 36 30.70 4.17 -19.53
CA SER A 36 31.29 3.04 -20.24
C SER A 36 30.20 2.10 -20.79
N GLU A 37 30.53 1.32 -21.84
CA GLU A 37 29.65 0.24 -22.29
C GLU A 37 29.88 -0.99 -21.41
N LEU A 38 28.83 -1.36 -20.64
CA LEU A 38 28.85 -2.47 -19.69
C LEU A 38 27.82 -3.57 -19.99
N GLU A 39 27.14 -3.53 -21.13
CA GLU A 39 26.21 -4.60 -21.52
C GLU A 39 26.97 -5.93 -21.64
N GLY A 40 26.48 -6.97 -20.95
CA GLY A 40 27.13 -8.28 -20.91
C GLY A 40 28.40 -8.35 -20.04
N ALA A 41 28.81 -7.24 -19.41
CA ALA A 41 29.94 -7.26 -18.47
C ALA A 41 29.60 -8.08 -17.22
N GLU A 42 30.61 -8.80 -16.69
CA GLU A 42 30.45 -9.58 -15.47
C GLU A 42 30.28 -8.66 -14.25
N PHE A 43 29.32 -9.00 -13.38
CA PHE A 43 29.29 -8.50 -12.01
C PHE A 43 29.53 -9.64 -11.02
N LYS A 44 29.99 -9.30 -9.82
CA LYS A 44 30.20 -10.21 -8.69
C LYS A 44 29.47 -9.71 -7.46
N LEU A 45 28.70 -10.58 -6.85
CA LEU A 45 28.17 -10.36 -5.50
C LEU A 45 29.28 -10.77 -4.51
N MET A 46 29.74 -9.82 -3.72
CA MET A 46 30.86 -10.01 -2.81
C MET A 46 30.37 -10.08 -1.38
N SER A 47 30.86 -11.04 -0.59
CA SER A 47 30.68 -11.14 0.85
C SER A 47 32.01 -11.50 1.51
N SER A 48 32.40 -10.75 2.54
CA SER A 48 33.68 -10.97 3.27
C SER A 48 34.90 -11.14 2.34
N GLY A 49 34.94 -10.35 1.27
CA GLY A 49 36.02 -10.36 0.28
C GLY A 49 35.99 -11.48 -0.76
N ASN A 50 35.00 -12.38 -0.72
CA ASN A 50 34.83 -13.46 -1.67
C ASN A 50 33.63 -13.24 -2.59
N ALA A 51 33.75 -13.63 -3.85
CA ALA A 51 32.61 -13.67 -4.75
C ALA A 51 31.73 -14.88 -4.40
N VAL A 52 30.46 -14.62 -4.09
CA VAL A 52 29.47 -15.66 -3.74
C VAL A 52 28.49 -15.93 -4.86
N GLN A 53 28.32 -15.00 -5.79
CA GLN A 53 27.56 -15.12 -7.02
C GLN A 53 28.22 -14.30 -8.11
N THR A 54 28.10 -14.73 -9.36
CA THR A 54 28.46 -13.96 -10.55
C THR A 54 27.29 -13.92 -11.51
N GLY A 55 27.21 -12.87 -12.32
CA GLY A 55 26.21 -12.73 -13.36
C GLY A 55 26.66 -11.70 -14.39
N THR A 56 25.78 -11.37 -15.32
CA THR A 56 26.06 -10.39 -16.38
C THR A 56 25.09 -9.22 -16.29
N LEU A 57 25.59 -8.02 -16.54
CA LEU A 57 24.79 -6.79 -16.61
C LEU A 57 23.92 -6.81 -17.88
N SER A 58 22.63 -6.58 -17.71
CA SER A 58 21.74 -6.25 -18.84
C SER A 58 21.65 -4.75 -19.02
N LYS A 59 21.45 -4.31 -20.26
CA LYS A 59 21.27 -2.90 -20.55
C LYS A 59 19.87 -2.44 -20.14
N GLY A 60 19.77 -1.29 -19.50
CA GLY A 60 18.54 -0.56 -19.23
C GLY A 60 18.44 0.72 -20.06
N SER A 61 17.23 1.19 -20.32
CA SER A 61 17.02 2.48 -20.95
C SER A 61 17.19 3.63 -19.95
N ASN A 62 17.19 4.85 -20.48
CA ASN A 62 17.05 6.09 -19.69
C ASN A 62 15.64 6.63 -19.91
N PRO A 63 14.65 6.24 -19.06
CA PRO A 63 13.26 6.67 -19.27
C PRO A 63 13.15 8.19 -19.19
N ASP A 64 12.39 8.79 -20.09
CA ASP A 64 12.12 10.23 -20.15
C ASP A 64 13.38 11.13 -19.97
N ASN A 65 14.56 10.63 -20.35
CA ASN A 65 15.84 11.29 -20.13
C ASN A 65 16.08 11.70 -18.65
N TRP A 66 15.79 10.80 -17.70
CA TRP A 66 15.96 11.06 -16.27
C TRP A 66 17.40 11.40 -15.88
N VAL A 67 18.37 10.98 -16.65
CA VAL A 67 19.76 11.39 -16.48
C VAL A 67 20.31 12.00 -17.77
N ASN A 68 21.10 13.05 -17.64
CA ASN A 68 21.68 13.76 -18.79
C ASN A 68 22.84 12.98 -19.43
N ASN A 69 23.61 12.24 -18.63
CA ASN A 69 24.81 11.52 -19.04
C ASN A 69 24.81 10.09 -18.47
N GLY A 70 25.47 9.19 -19.19
CA GLY A 70 25.60 7.79 -18.79
C GLY A 70 24.46 6.90 -19.27
N LYS A 71 24.66 5.61 -19.09
CA LYS A 71 23.72 4.54 -19.43
C LYS A 71 23.40 3.76 -18.18
N PHE A 72 22.21 3.21 -18.11
CA PHE A 72 21.84 2.31 -17.02
C PHE A 72 22.08 0.87 -17.43
N TYR A 73 22.49 0.07 -16.47
CA TYR A 73 22.64 -1.37 -16.53
C TYR A 73 22.02 -1.98 -15.29
N VAL A 74 21.51 -3.20 -15.41
CA VAL A 74 20.82 -3.91 -14.33
C VAL A 74 21.61 -5.18 -13.98
N ALA A 75 22.00 -5.28 -12.72
CA ALA A 75 22.45 -6.51 -12.11
C ALA A 75 21.26 -7.16 -11.39
N THR A 76 20.79 -8.30 -11.91
CA THR A 76 19.75 -9.10 -11.25
C THR A 76 20.42 -10.26 -10.52
N LEU A 77 20.17 -10.39 -9.22
CA LEU A 77 20.68 -11.47 -8.41
C LEU A 77 19.76 -12.69 -8.48
N ASP A 78 20.32 -13.88 -8.30
CA ASP A 78 19.53 -15.09 -8.17
C ASP A 78 18.66 -15.02 -6.90
N ARG A 79 17.49 -15.64 -6.93
CA ARG A 79 16.65 -15.77 -5.73
C ARG A 79 17.35 -16.65 -4.68
N GLY A 80 17.09 -16.37 -3.42
CA GLY A 80 17.62 -17.15 -2.32
C GLY A 80 19.05 -16.78 -1.93
N VAL A 81 19.48 -15.54 -2.17
CA VAL A 81 20.73 -15.01 -1.61
C VAL A 81 20.68 -15.21 -0.09
N ALA A 82 21.71 -15.84 0.48
CA ALA A 82 21.78 -16.12 1.90
C ALA A 82 21.74 -14.83 2.74
N ALA A 83 21.28 -14.92 3.99
CA ALA A 83 21.36 -13.78 4.89
C ALA A 83 22.82 -13.35 5.12
N GLY A 84 23.09 -12.04 5.01
CA GLY A 84 24.44 -11.50 5.13
C GLY A 84 24.56 -10.06 4.67
N SER A 85 25.80 -9.55 4.69
CA SER A 85 26.19 -8.25 4.13
C SER A 85 26.94 -8.44 2.82
N TYR A 86 26.60 -7.61 1.83
CA TYR A 86 27.07 -7.76 0.46
C TYR A 86 27.44 -6.43 -0.17
N THR A 87 28.34 -6.48 -1.15
CA THR A 87 28.57 -5.41 -2.13
C THR A 87 28.47 -5.98 -3.53
N LEU A 88 28.02 -5.20 -4.50
CA LEU A 88 28.09 -5.54 -5.92
C LEU A 88 29.41 -4.99 -6.47
N GLN A 89 30.21 -5.82 -7.12
CA GLN A 89 31.45 -5.44 -7.79
C GLN A 89 31.30 -5.60 -9.31
N ILE A 90 31.74 -4.61 -10.03
CA ILE A 90 31.93 -4.66 -11.50
C ILE A 90 33.39 -4.36 -11.83
N THR A 91 33.79 -4.61 -13.08
CA THR A 91 35.07 -4.18 -13.60
C THR A 91 34.86 -3.06 -14.62
N GLU A 92 35.42 -1.89 -14.37
CA GLU A 92 35.39 -0.75 -15.29
C GLU A 92 36.83 -0.28 -15.56
N ASN A 93 37.18 -0.13 -16.84
CA ASN A 93 38.55 0.25 -17.25
C ASN A 93 39.64 -0.65 -16.64
N GLY A 94 39.34 -1.95 -16.45
CA GLY A 94 40.28 -2.91 -15.84
C GLY A 94 40.45 -2.79 -14.32
N GLN A 95 39.63 -1.95 -13.66
CA GLN A 95 39.68 -1.77 -12.20
C GLN A 95 38.36 -2.24 -11.58
N PRO A 96 38.40 -2.86 -10.37
CA PRO A 96 37.20 -3.22 -9.64
C PRO A 96 36.53 -1.97 -9.05
N VAL A 97 35.22 -1.84 -9.24
CA VAL A 97 34.37 -0.79 -8.69
C VAL A 97 33.26 -1.47 -7.89
N ASN A 98 33.06 -1.04 -6.65
CA ASN A 98 32.10 -1.64 -5.74
C ASN A 98 30.94 -0.70 -5.43
N SER A 99 29.75 -1.28 -5.25
CA SER A 99 28.63 -0.58 -4.60
C SER A 99 28.95 -0.29 -3.12
N GLY A 100 28.09 0.48 -2.47
CA GLY A 100 28.04 0.45 -1.02
C GLY A 100 27.53 -0.90 -0.52
N GLU A 101 27.77 -1.18 0.76
CA GLU A 101 27.27 -2.38 1.43
C GLU A 101 25.75 -2.32 1.56
N PHE A 102 25.08 -3.45 1.36
CA PHE A 102 23.66 -3.69 1.62
C PHE A 102 23.46 -5.02 2.33
N LYS A 103 22.36 -5.12 3.06
CA LYS A 103 22.00 -6.30 3.87
C LYS A 103 20.95 -7.13 3.15
N VAL A 104 21.06 -8.46 3.26
CA VAL A 104 20.01 -9.43 2.91
C VAL A 104 19.65 -10.20 4.17
N ALA A 105 18.37 -10.34 4.48
CA ALA A 105 17.90 -11.16 5.61
C ALA A 105 16.46 -11.65 5.35
N GLU A 106 15.99 -12.61 6.13
CA GLU A 106 14.59 -12.96 6.19
C GLU A 106 13.80 -11.77 6.79
N ASN A 107 12.74 -11.31 6.10
CA ASN A 107 11.92 -10.16 6.55
C ASN A 107 12.72 -8.86 6.81
N ALA A 108 13.78 -8.62 6.03
CA ALA A 108 14.72 -7.51 6.28
C ALA A 108 14.03 -6.14 6.34
N LEU A 109 13.04 -5.88 5.47
CA LEU A 109 12.33 -4.61 5.46
C LEU A 109 11.50 -4.43 6.73
N ALA A 110 10.70 -5.42 7.10
CA ALA A 110 9.87 -5.32 8.29
C ALA A 110 10.71 -5.23 9.57
N GLU A 111 11.74 -6.07 9.74
CA GLU A 111 12.60 -6.03 10.92
C GLU A 111 13.33 -4.69 11.07
N SER A 112 13.66 -4.02 9.95
CA SER A 112 14.36 -2.74 9.97
C SER A 112 13.42 -1.55 10.14
N THR A 113 12.22 -1.57 9.55
CA THR A 113 11.39 -0.37 9.38
C THR A 113 10.06 -0.38 10.14
N LEU A 114 9.47 -1.56 10.41
CA LEU A 114 8.14 -1.65 11.01
C LEU A 114 8.03 -0.91 12.35
N GLY A 115 9.04 -1.11 13.22
CA GLY A 115 9.09 -0.41 14.50
C GLY A 115 9.16 1.11 14.34
N ALA A 116 9.99 1.58 13.41
CA ALA A 116 10.17 3.02 13.19
C ALA A 116 8.96 3.69 12.53
N VAL A 117 8.24 2.99 11.64
CA VAL A 117 6.98 3.51 11.07
C VAL A 117 5.90 3.62 12.14
N LEU A 118 5.84 2.67 13.06
CA LEU A 118 4.91 2.75 14.20
C LEU A 118 5.33 3.79 15.24
N ASP A 119 6.64 4.01 15.41
CA ASP A 119 7.16 5.11 16.22
C ASP A 119 6.82 6.48 15.57
N TYR A 120 6.93 6.58 14.24
CA TYR A 120 6.51 7.78 13.51
C TYR A 120 5.06 8.15 13.83
N PHE A 121 4.10 7.23 13.70
CA PHE A 121 2.70 7.53 14.06
C PHE A 121 2.55 7.95 15.52
N TYR A 122 3.26 7.31 16.44
CA TYR A 122 3.22 7.67 17.85
C TYR A 122 3.77 9.08 18.09
N ASP A 123 4.88 9.44 17.47
CA ASP A 123 5.55 10.72 17.63
C ASP A 123 4.80 11.87 16.89
N ASP A 124 4.05 11.51 15.82
CA ASP A 124 3.23 12.42 15.01
C ASP A 124 1.83 12.71 15.62
N ARG A 125 1.51 12.11 16.77
CA ARG A 125 0.25 12.34 17.47
C ARG A 125 0.10 13.82 17.83
N ALA A 126 -1.07 14.40 17.58
CA ALA A 126 -1.43 15.76 17.99
C ALA A 126 -1.63 15.86 19.51
N THR A 127 -0.58 15.55 20.29
CA THR A 127 -0.59 15.48 21.76
C THR A 127 0.21 16.60 22.42
N ASN A 128 0.78 17.54 21.65
CA ASN A 128 1.37 18.75 22.22
C ASN A 128 0.35 19.46 23.11
N SER A 129 0.72 19.85 24.31
CA SER A 129 -0.21 20.40 25.33
C SER A 129 -0.94 21.66 24.84
N GLN A 130 -0.31 22.48 24.02
CA GLN A 130 -0.94 23.68 23.47
C GLN A 130 -1.96 23.33 22.40
N ILE A 131 -1.64 22.37 21.51
CA ILE A 131 -2.58 21.86 20.50
C ILE A 131 -3.78 21.18 21.16
N VAL A 132 -3.55 20.33 22.16
CA VAL A 132 -4.63 19.71 22.93
C VAL A 132 -5.52 20.75 23.60
N ALA A 133 -4.94 21.82 24.14
CA ALA A 133 -5.71 22.89 24.77
C ALA A 133 -6.63 23.65 23.78
N TRP A 134 -6.17 23.86 22.55
CA TRP A 134 -6.98 24.44 21.47
C TRP A 134 -8.03 23.45 20.97
N ASP A 135 -7.62 22.25 20.62
CA ASP A 135 -8.48 21.24 19.99
C ASP A 135 -9.58 20.72 20.94
N SER A 136 -9.39 20.84 22.27
CA SER A 136 -10.43 20.49 23.26
C SER A 136 -11.60 21.48 23.31
N LYS A 137 -11.49 22.63 22.66
CA LYS A 137 -12.54 23.66 22.56
C LYS A 137 -12.48 24.39 21.24
N LEU A 138 -12.30 23.63 20.17
CA LEU A 138 -12.06 24.18 18.84
C LEU A 138 -13.33 24.84 18.29
N PRO A 139 -13.27 26.10 17.82
CA PRO A 139 -14.42 26.75 17.21
C PRO A 139 -14.76 26.11 15.86
N VAL A 140 -16.06 26.10 15.55
CA VAL A 140 -16.59 25.75 14.25
C VAL A 140 -16.72 27.01 13.41
N TYR A 141 -16.12 27.01 12.22
CA TYR A 141 -16.19 28.16 11.30
C TYR A 141 -17.66 28.53 10.99
N ASN A 142 -18.01 29.79 11.18
CA ASN A 142 -19.39 30.27 11.06
C ASN A 142 -20.42 29.51 11.91
N GLY A 143 -20.02 28.77 12.93
CA GLY A 143 -20.88 27.95 13.79
C GLY A 143 -21.62 28.70 14.92
N GLY A 144 -21.69 30.03 14.86
CA GLY A 144 -22.45 30.83 15.87
C GLY A 144 -21.86 30.73 17.26
N GLY A 145 -20.58 30.49 17.45
CA GLY A 145 -19.92 30.30 18.74
C GLY A 145 -19.86 28.83 19.21
N LYS A 146 -20.30 27.88 18.41
CA LYS A 146 -20.15 26.45 18.70
C LYS A 146 -18.67 26.08 18.79
N THR A 147 -18.31 25.34 19.82
CA THR A 147 -16.98 24.72 19.98
C THR A 147 -17.14 23.25 20.22
N LEU A 148 -16.15 22.46 19.78
CA LEU A 148 -16.11 21.00 19.93
C LEU A 148 -14.78 20.57 20.52
N ASP A 149 -14.79 19.42 21.19
CA ASP A 149 -13.60 18.71 21.58
C ASP A 149 -13.22 17.74 20.46
N VAL A 150 -12.14 18.06 19.75
CA VAL A 150 -11.58 17.25 18.65
C VAL A 150 -10.09 17.05 18.85
N HIS A 151 -9.65 16.92 20.11
CA HIS A 151 -8.26 16.59 20.42
C HIS A 151 -7.89 15.18 19.94
N GLY A 152 -6.58 14.91 19.80
CA GLY A 152 -6.06 13.64 19.28
C GLY A 152 -5.94 13.65 17.75
N GLY A 153 -5.77 12.48 17.15
CA GLY A 153 -5.41 12.33 15.74
C GLY A 153 -3.94 12.63 15.47
N TRP A 154 -3.55 12.51 14.23
CA TRP A 154 -2.19 12.78 13.75
C TRP A 154 -2.15 14.08 12.96
N TYR A 155 -1.02 14.73 12.94
CA TYR A 155 -0.76 15.87 12.07
C TYR A 155 -0.79 15.44 10.59
N ASP A 156 -0.94 16.39 9.69
CA ASP A 156 -0.93 16.13 8.25
C ASP A 156 0.46 15.76 7.75
N ALA A 157 1.42 16.64 8.06
CA ALA A 157 2.76 16.56 7.51
C ALA A 157 3.78 17.28 8.41
N SER A 158 5.07 17.09 8.17
CA SER A 158 6.14 17.75 8.93
C SER A 158 6.18 19.28 8.78
N GLY A 159 5.32 19.83 7.95
CA GLY A 159 5.13 21.28 7.78
C GLY A 159 3.72 21.76 8.07
N ASP A 160 2.81 20.86 8.44
CA ASP A 160 1.40 21.18 8.64
C ASP A 160 0.80 20.41 9.82
N VAL A 161 0.48 21.13 10.89
CA VAL A 161 -0.17 20.57 12.09
C VAL A 161 -1.70 20.55 12.01
N SER A 162 -2.27 20.80 10.83
CA SER A 162 -3.69 20.57 10.57
C SER A 162 -4.00 19.07 10.64
N LYS A 163 -5.27 18.73 10.75
CA LYS A 163 -5.73 17.33 10.82
C LYS A 163 -6.85 17.12 9.82
N TYR A 164 -6.66 16.17 8.93
CA TYR A 164 -7.58 15.93 7.83
C TYR A 164 -8.18 14.52 7.87
N LEU A 165 -9.48 14.42 7.60
CA LEU A 165 -10.05 13.15 7.20
C LEU A 165 -9.64 12.81 5.77
N SER A 166 -9.72 13.81 4.88
CA SER A 166 -9.18 13.78 3.52
C SER A 166 -8.66 15.16 3.17
N HIS A 167 -7.46 15.22 2.64
CA HIS A 167 -6.88 16.47 2.14
C HIS A 167 -7.51 16.86 0.80
N LEU A 168 -7.44 18.14 0.43
CA LEU A 168 -7.91 18.64 -0.86
C LEU A 168 -9.37 18.26 -1.16
N SER A 169 -10.25 18.37 -0.18
CA SER A 169 -11.67 18.06 -0.33
C SER A 169 -12.34 18.80 -1.51
N TYR A 170 -11.80 19.96 -1.89
CA TYR A 170 -12.24 20.74 -3.04
C TYR A 170 -11.77 20.23 -4.40
N ALA A 171 -10.86 19.29 -4.46
CA ALA A 171 -10.21 18.86 -5.70
C ALA A 171 -10.81 17.56 -6.26
N ASN A 172 -12.06 17.35 -6.16
CA ASN A 172 -12.96 16.28 -6.61
C ASN A 172 -12.39 14.91 -7.05
N TYR A 173 -11.20 14.82 -7.63
CA TYR A 173 -10.54 13.57 -8.06
C TYR A 173 -9.21 13.30 -7.36
N LEU A 174 -8.86 14.14 -6.38
CA LEU A 174 -7.62 14.06 -5.61
C LEU A 174 -7.88 14.15 -4.10
N ASN A 175 -8.91 13.50 -3.59
CA ASN A 175 -9.25 13.46 -2.16
C ASN A 175 -8.42 12.37 -1.44
N PRO A 176 -7.12 12.57 -1.16
CA PRO A 176 -6.30 11.56 -0.48
C PRO A 176 -6.83 11.32 0.93
N GLN A 177 -7.07 10.06 1.25
CA GLN A 177 -7.56 9.65 2.56
C GLN A 177 -6.41 9.67 3.56
N GLN A 178 -6.64 10.21 4.77
CA GLN A 178 -5.58 10.40 5.74
C GLN A 178 -5.84 9.71 7.08
N ILE A 179 -6.19 10.43 8.13
CA ILE A 179 -6.36 9.86 9.48
C ILE A 179 -7.26 8.62 9.48
N PRO A 180 -8.41 8.60 8.77
CA PRO A 180 -9.23 7.40 8.69
C PRO A 180 -8.53 6.22 8.02
N LEU A 181 -7.79 6.48 6.93
CA LEU A 181 -7.01 5.45 6.25
C LEU A 181 -5.92 4.88 7.16
N THR A 182 -5.22 5.74 7.90
CA THR A 182 -4.19 5.32 8.86
C THR A 182 -4.78 4.38 9.92
N ALA A 183 -5.91 4.75 10.54
CA ALA A 183 -6.58 3.91 11.52
C ALA A 183 -7.03 2.56 10.94
N TRP A 184 -7.55 2.56 9.70
CA TRP A 184 -7.96 1.35 8.99
C TRP A 184 -6.77 0.45 8.65
N VAL A 185 -5.65 1.01 8.17
CA VAL A 185 -4.42 0.27 7.85
C VAL A 185 -3.77 -0.32 9.09
N LEU A 186 -3.76 0.41 10.22
CA LEU A 186 -3.27 -0.12 11.50
C LEU A 186 -4.10 -1.33 11.95
N ALA A 187 -5.43 -1.25 11.83
CA ALA A 187 -6.31 -2.39 12.13
C ALA A 187 -6.04 -3.57 11.16
N HIS A 188 -5.89 -3.30 9.86
CA HIS A 188 -5.51 -4.30 8.87
C HIS A 188 -4.18 -4.98 9.24
N THR A 189 -3.17 -4.20 9.58
CA THR A 189 -1.84 -4.69 9.97
C THR A 189 -1.91 -5.60 11.19
N ALA A 190 -2.68 -5.20 12.21
CA ALA A 190 -2.88 -6.02 13.42
C ALA A 190 -3.50 -7.39 13.13
N GLU A 191 -4.37 -7.47 12.12
CA GLU A 191 -5.03 -8.72 11.72
C GLU A 191 -4.14 -9.60 10.83
N HIS A 192 -3.33 -9.01 9.94
CA HIS A 192 -2.68 -9.73 8.84
C HIS A 192 -1.25 -10.19 9.13
N ILE A 193 -0.53 -9.52 10.05
CA ILE A 193 0.86 -9.89 10.42
C ILE A 193 1.07 -10.04 11.94
N PRO A 194 0.16 -10.71 12.67
CA PRO A 194 0.21 -10.76 14.15
C PRO A 194 1.47 -11.42 14.71
N THR A 195 2.04 -12.40 14.01
CA THR A 195 3.28 -13.10 14.45
C THR A 195 4.49 -12.19 14.25
N LEU A 196 4.57 -11.49 13.12
CA LEU A 196 5.65 -10.55 12.84
C LEU A 196 5.63 -9.37 13.82
N LEU A 197 4.45 -8.81 14.11
CA LEU A 197 4.28 -7.80 15.15
C LEU A 197 4.72 -8.29 16.53
N GLY A 198 4.49 -9.58 16.84
CA GLY A 198 4.99 -10.22 18.05
C GLY A 198 6.52 -10.31 18.07
N LYS A 199 7.15 -10.73 16.96
CA LYS A 199 8.63 -10.81 16.83
C LYS A 199 9.30 -9.44 16.98
N THR A 200 8.70 -8.40 16.42
CA THR A 200 9.22 -7.02 16.49
C THR A 200 8.79 -6.28 17.77
N SER A 201 8.02 -6.92 18.64
CA SER A 201 7.48 -6.33 19.89
C SER A 201 6.59 -5.08 19.67
N THR A 202 5.92 -5.00 18.52
CA THR A 202 5.11 -3.84 18.10
C THR A 202 3.61 -4.08 18.18
N LYS A 203 3.17 -5.29 18.54
CA LYS A 203 1.76 -5.68 18.50
C LYS A 203 0.83 -4.78 19.34
N ALA A 204 1.23 -4.44 20.57
CA ALA A 204 0.45 -3.58 21.44
C ALA A 204 0.37 -2.16 20.85
N LYS A 205 1.51 -1.61 20.42
CA LYS A 205 1.57 -0.29 19.78
C LYS A 205 0.66 -0.18 18.57
N THR A 206 0.66 -1.18 17.67
CA THR A 206 -0.22 -1.19 16.48
C THR A 206 -1.70 -1.09 16.85
N ALA A 207 -2.12 -1.82 17.88
CA ALA A 207 -3.50 -1.82 18.36
C ALA A 207 -3.85 -0.49 19.06
N GLU A 208 -2.94 0.05 19.86
CA GLU A 208 -3.11 1.35 20.53
C GLU A 208 -3.20 2.50 19.53
N GLU A 209 -2.37 2.49 18.46
CA GLU A 209 -2.44 3.50 17.40
C GLU A 209 -3.78 3.42 16.65
N ALA A 210 -4.27 2.21 16.35
CA ALA A 210 -5.59 2.06 15.72
C ALA A 210 -6.72 2.64 16.58
N ALA A 211 -6.70 2.39 17.90
CA ALA A 211 -7.67 2.95 18.84
C ALA A 211 -7.53 4.47 18.97
N PHE A 212 -6.30 5.00 19.00
CA PHE A 212 -6.05 6.45 19.06
C PHE A 212 -6.66 7.19 17.86
N GLY A 213 -6.51 6.63 16.64
CA GLY A 213 -7.17 7.17 15.45
C GLY A 213 -8.69 7.07 15.52
N ALA A 214 -9.23 5.94 15.99
CA ALA A 214 -10.67 5.76 16.15
C ALA A 214 -11.27 6.73 17.18
N ASP A 215 -10.58 7.01 18.27
CA ASP A 215 -10.99 8.04 19.26
C ASP A 215 -11.16 9.41 18.64
N PHE A 216 -10.19 9.82 17.81
CA PHE A 216 -10.29 11.09 17.08
C PHE A 216 -11.48 11.10 16.13
N LEU A 217 -11.71 10.02 15.38
CA LEU A 217 -12.85 9.93 14.46
C LEU A 217 -14.20 10.02 15.18
N VAL A 218 -14.33 9.44 16.39
CA VAL A 218 -15.56 9.61 17.20
C VAL A 218 -15.75 11.07 17.59
N ARG A 219 -14.68 11.81 17.93
CA ARG A 219 -14.74 13.23 18.26
C ARG A 219 -15.09 14.10 17.06
N MET A 220 -14.69 13.70 15.85
CA MET A 220 -15.02 14.41 14.61
C MET A 220 -16.45 14.16 14.13
N LEU A 221 -17.21 13.26 14.76
CA LEU A 221 -18.60 12.95 14.39
C LEU A 221 -19.58 13.92 15.07
N ASP A 222 -20.34 14.66 14.28
CA ASP A 222 -21.40 15.52 14.77
C ASP A 222 -22.61 14.73 15.31
N GLU A 223 -23.39 15.34 16.17
CA GLU A 223 -24.63 14.74 16.69
C GLU A 223 -25.65 14.42 15.58
N GLN A 224 -25.63 15.11 14.46
CA GLN A 224 -26.46 14.85 13.30
C GLN A 224 -26.02 13.63 12.48
N GLY A 225 -24.75 13.18 12.62
CA GLY A 225 -24.23 12.00 11.96
C GLY A 225 -23.24 12.27 10.81
N PHE A 226 -22.89 13.50 10.50
CA PHE A 226 -21.80 13.80 9.57
C PHE A 226 -20.47 13.93 10.31
N PHE A 227 -19.37 13.69 9.62
CA PHE A 227 -18.03 14.01 10.11
C PHE A 227 -17.65 15.43 9.68
N TYR A 228 -16.95 16.17 10.56
CA TYR A 228 -16.24 17.37 10.15
C TYR A 228 -15.01 16.98 9.33
N MET A 229 -14.74 17.69 8.21
CA MET A 229 -13.65 17.34 7.28
C MET A 229 -12.27 17.58 7.87
N THR A 230 -12.06 18.77 8.47
CA THR A 230 -10.71 19.22 8.82
C THR A 230 -10.69 20.02 10.11
N VAL A 231 -9.55 19.93 10.80
CA VAL A 231 -9.06 20.91 11.76
C VAL A 231 -7.96 21.70 11.05
N PHE A 232 -8.18 22.96 10.74
CA PHE A 232 -7.32 23.75 9.87
C PHE A 232 -6.90 25.09 10.46
N ASP A 233 -5.62 25.44 10.36
CA ASP A 233 -5.01 26.63 10.91
C ASP A 233 -4.31 27.51 9.87
N VAL A 234 -4.62 27.31 8.59
CA VAL A 234 -3.98 28.05 7.48
C VAL A 234 -2.46 27.82 7.48
N TRP A 235 -2.06 26.53 7.64
CA TRP A 235 -0.64 26.09 7.71
C TRP A 235 0.16 26.85 8.78
N GLY A 236 -0.45 27.00 9.98
CA GLY A 236 0.19 27.64 11.14
C GLY A 236 0.28 29.16 11.08
N ASN A 237 -0.48 29.84 10.19
CA ASN A 237 -0.33 31.27 9.97
C ASN A 237 -1.63 32.07 10.13
N PRO A 238 -2.02 32.55 11.30
CA PRO A 238 -1.46 32.21 12.62
C PRO A 238 -2.16 30.99 13.22
N MET A 239 -1.54 30.30 14.16
CA MET A 239 -2.16 29.20 14.92
C MET A 239 -3.48 29.56 15.58
N SER A 240 -3.70 30.83 15.92
CA SER A 240 -4.98 31.35 16.47
C SER A 240 -6.14 31.28 15.46
N SER A 241 -5.85 30.99 14.18
CA SER A 241 -6.88 30.78 13.15
C SER A 241 -7.42 29.36 13.09
N ARG A 242 -6.92 28.44 13.93
CA ARG A 242 -7.28 27.02 13.95
C ARG A 242 -8.77 26.82 14.24
N GLU A 243 -9.49 26.17 13.32
CA GLU A 243 -10.94 25.96 13.35
C GLU A 243 -11.34 24.66 12.67
N LEU A 244 -12.54 24.17 13.02
CA LEU A 244 -13.24 23.16 12.23
C LEU A 244 -13.86 23.84 11.00
N CYS A 245 -13.41 23.52 9.81
CA CYS A 245 -13.85 24.12 8.56
C CYS A 245 -13.62 23.21 7.35
N ALA A 246 -14.09 23.60 6.19
CA ALA A 246 -13.49 23.25 4.91
C ALA A 246 -12.66 24.44 4.42
N PHE A 247 -11.78 24.20 3.44
CA PHE A 247 -11.01 25.26 2.81
C PHE A 247 -10.77 24.97 1.34
N THR A 248 -10.46 26.00 0.57
CA THR A 248 -10.13 25.88 -0.86
C THR A 248 -8.93 26.73 -1.22
N GLY A 249 -8.22 26.31 -2.26
CA GLY A 249 -7.11 27.05 -2.84
C GLY A 249 -5.84 27.09 -2.00
N SER A 250 -4.78 27.60 -2.61
CA SER A 250 -3.46 27.72 -1.98
C SER A 250 -3.39 28.84 -0.92
N ASP A 251 -4.40 29.71 -0.86
CA ASP A 251 -4.55 30.74 0.16
C ASP A 251 -5.32 30.24 1.40
N GLY A 252 -5.74 28.99 1.40
CA GLY A 252 -6.43 28.38 2.54
C GLY A 252 -7.77 29.04 2.89
N LYS A 253 -8.54 29.47 1.88
CA LYS A 253 -9.82 30.14 2.10
C LYS A 253 -10.83 29.22 2.76
N LYS A 254 -11.14 29.47 4.02
CA LYS A 254 -12.10 28.70 4.83
C LYS A 254 -13.54 28.85 4.36
N SER A 255 -14.31 27.78 4.51
CA SER A 255 -15.76 27.75 4.27
C SER A 255 -16.51 26.93 5.31
N ALA A 256 -17.83 27.07 5.35
CA ALA A 256 -18.73 26.33 6.24
C ALA A 256 -19.20 24.99 5.63
N ASN A 257 -18.66 24.57 4.48
CA ASN A 257 -18.98 23.30 3.82
C ASN A 257 -18.13 22.15 4.41
N TYR A 258 -18.15 22.03 5.72
CA TYR A 258 -17.28 21.14 6.49
C TYR A 258 -17.86 19.74 6.72
N GLN A 259 -19.03 19.42 6.17
CA GLN A 259 -19.61 18.09 6.26
C GLN A 259 -18.92 17.19 5.23
N ALA A 260 -18.31 16.10 5.70
CA ALA A 260 -17.60 15.18 4.85
C ALA A 260 -18.56 14.24 4.09
N ALA A 261 -18.48 14.22 2.76
CA ALA A 261 -19.04 13.17 1.91
C ALA A 261 -18.23 11.87 2.06
N PHE A 262 -18.65 10.78 1.39
CA PHE A 262 -17.88 9.53 1.40
C PHE A 262 -16.43 9.77 0.95
N ARG A 263 -16.21 10.46 -0.18
CA ARG A 263 -14.88 10.76 -0.72
C ARG A 263 -14.03 11.69 0.15
N GLU A 264 -14.67 12.53 0.94
CA GLU A 264 -13.99 13.53 1.76
C GLU A 264 -13.57 13.01 3.14
N GLY A 265 -13.39 11.71 3.24
CA GLY A 265 -12.96 11.00 4.43
C GLY A 265 -14.10 10.36 5.23
N GLY A 266 -15.37 10.66 4.93
CA GLY A 266 -16.51 10.09 5.64
C GLY A 266 -16.61 8.58 5.46
N GLY A 267 -16.41 8.08 4.23
CA GLY A 267 -16.43 6.64 3.95
C GLY A 267 -15.33 5.88 4.67
N MET A 268 -14.10 6.38 4.59
CA MET A 268 -12.97 5.76 5.29
C MET A 268 -13.08 5.86 6.81
N ALA A 269 -13.67 6.94 7.37
CA ALA A 269 -13.90 7.05 8.80
C ALA A 269 -14.88 5.99 9.30
N ILE A 270 -15.95 5.74 8.55
CA ILE A 270 -16.91 4.66 8.83
C ILE A 270 -16.20 3.30 8.77
N ALA A 271 -15.44 3.04 7.71
CA ALA A 271 -14.70 1.79 7.52
C ALA A 271 -13.69 1.56 8.66
N ALA A 272 -12.92 2.59 9.03
CA ALA A 272 -11.95 2.52 10.13
C ALA A 272 -12.62 2.22 11.47
N LEU A 273 -13.67 2.96 11.83
CA LEU A 273 -14.40 2.75 13.09
C LEU A 273 -15.00 1.34 13.16
N ALA A 274 -15.63 0.86 12.08
CA ALA A 274 -16.20 -0.47 12.02
C ALA A 274 -15.11 -1.55 12.17
N ARG A 275 -13.97 -1.40 11.48
CA ARG A 275 -12.88 -2.38 11.54
C ARG A 275 -12.16 -2.38 12.90
N VAL A 276 -11.85 -1.20 13.47
CA VAL A 276 -11.23 -1.09 14.80
C VAL A 276 -12.13 -1.69 15.88
N SER A 277 -13.47 -1.57 15.74
CA SER A 277 -14.40 -2.20 16.67
C SER A 277 -14.26 -3.73 16.74
N ILE A 278 -13.90 -4.38 15.63
CA ILE A 278 -13.67 -5.84 15.54
C ILE A 278 -12.41 -6.26 16.33
N LEU A 279 -11.40 -5.41 16.39
CA LEU A 279 -10.17 -5.68 17.16
C LEU A 279 -10.42 -5.76 18.66
N ARG A 280 -11.55 -5.23 19.14
CA ARG A 280 -11.91 -5.16 20.56
C ARG A 280 -10.86 -4.47 21.43
N VAL A 281 -10.27 -3.43 20.87
CA VAL A 281 -9.34 -2.53 21.54
C VAL A 281 -10.10 -1.25 21.89
N ASN A 282 -9.95 -0.79 23.12
CA ASN A 282 -10.57 0.43 23.62
C ASN A 282 -9.49 1.49 23.79
N GLY A 283 -9.79 2.70 23.32
CA GLY A 283 -9.07 3.90 23.66
C GLY A 283 -9.86 4.71 24.72
N ASP A 284 -10.12 5.97 24.44
CA ASP A 284 -11.04 6.81 25.24
C ASP A 284 -12.49 6.37 25.05
N PHE A 285 -12.80 5.75 23.91
CA PHE A 285 -14.10 5.14 23.63
C PHE A 285 -13.97 3.64 23.52
N THR A 286 -15.11 2.95 23.72
CA THR A 286 -15.16 1.48 23.63
C THR A 286 -15.36 1.01 22.19
N SER A 287 -15.04 -0.25 21.93
CA SER A 287 -15.30 -0.91 20.65
C SER A 287 -16.76 -0.80 20.20
N GLU A 288 -17.71 -0.86 21.14
CA GLU A 288 -19.14 -0.69 20.87
C GLU A 288 -19.44 0.73 20.43
N GLN A 289 -18.83 1.75 21.07
CA GLN A 289 -19.00 3.16 20.71
C GLN A 289 -18.41 3.45 19.32
N TYR A 290 -17.29 2.83 18.94
CA TYR A 290 -16.76 2.91 17.59
C TYR A 290 -17.76 2.40 16.56
N LEU A 291 -18.35 1.22 16.81
CA LEU A 291 -19.35 0.63 15.91
C LEU A 291 -20.63 1.46 15.83
N ASP A 292 -21.10 2.00 16.95
CA ASP A 292 -22.29 2.86 16.98
C ASP A 292 -22.06 4.16 16.22
N ALA A 293 -20.87 4.76 16.34
CA ALA A 293 -20.47 5.94 15.57
C ALA A 293 -20.44 5.64 14.06
N ALA A 294 -19.86 4.49 13.66
CA ALA A 294 -19.84 4.06 12.27
C ALA A 294 -21.25 3.87 11.69
N LYS A 295 -22.14 3.19 12.43
CA LYS A 295 -23.54 2.98 12.03
C LYS A 295 -24.31 4.29 11.87
N LYS A 296 -24.12 5.22 12.82
CA LYS A 296 -24.77 6.52 12.80
C LYS A 296 -24.33 7.33 11.57
N ALA A 297 -23.03 7.39 11.31
CA ALA A 297 -22.48 8.13 10.20
C ALA A 297 -22.90 7.52 8.85
N TYR A 298 -22.89 6.19 8.74
CA TYR A 298 -23.32 5.50 7.53
C TYR A 298 -24.80 5.77 7.20
N ALA A 299 -25.68 5.70 8.19
CA ALA A 299 -27.08 6.00 8.01
C ALA A 299 -27.29 7.43 7.49
N HIS A 300 -26.58 8.41 8.08
CA HIS A 300 -26.66 9.81 7.67
C HIS A 300 -26.16 10.01 6.23
N LEU A 301 -24.96 9.49 5.88
CA LEU A 301 -24.40 9.71 4.55
C LEU A 301 -25.19 8.99 3.45
N SER A 302 -25.78 7.82 3.74
CA SER A 302 -26.65 7.10 2.79
C SER A 302 -27.94 7.85 2.45
N GLU A 303 -28.37 8.80 3.28
CA GLU A 303 -29.48 9.71 2.98
C GLU A 303 -29.04 10.94 2.16
N LYS A 304 -27.75 11.31 2.25
CA LYS A 304 -27.21 12.54 1.65
C LYS A 304 -26.60 12.32 0.27
N GLN A 305 -26.25 11.09 -0.07
CA GLN A 305 -25.67 10.77 -1.37
C GLN A 305 -26.03 9.36 -1.84
N SER A 306 -26.03 9.17 -3.16
CA SER A 306 -26.38 7.90 -3.81
C SER A 306 -25.67 7.73 -5.15
N ILE A 307 -25.45 6.46 -5.52
CA ILE A 307 -24.80 6.08 -6.78
C ILE A 307 -25.53 6.69 -7.98
N GLY A 308 -24.78 7.43 -8.81
CA GLY A 308 -25.32 8.11 -10.01
C GLY A 308 -26.35 9.21 -9.71
N GLY A 309 -26.54 9.55 -8.44
CA GLY A 309 -27.49 10.55 -7.98
C GLY A 309 -26.82 11.80 -7.41
N ASN A 310 -27.49 12.43 -6.46
CA ASN A 310 -26.98 13.62 -5.79
C ASN A 310 -25.94 13.28 -4.72
N CYS A 311 -24.92 14.13 -4.59
CA CYS A 311 -24.04 14.19 -3.43
C CYS A 311 -24.20 15.56 -2.77
N GLU A 312 -24.91 15.60 -1.64
CA GLU A 312 -25.24 16.87 -0.99
C GLU A 312 -24.00 17.63 -0.51
N TYR A 313 -22.97 16.87 -0.03
CA TYR A 313 -21.77 17.45 0.58
C TYR A 313 -20.59 17.60 -0.41
N CYS A 314 -20.64 16.96 -1.58
CA CYS A 314 -19.59 17.12 -2.58
C CYS A 314 -19.64 18.51 -3.24
N ASP A 315 -18.48 19.08 -3.57
CA ASP A 315 -18.38 20.41 -4.21
C ASP A 315 -19.13 20.50 -5.54
N ASP A 316 -19.10 19.44 -6.34
CA ASP A 316 -19.78 19.36 -7.64
C ASP A 316 -21.16 18.68 -7.59
N HIS A 317 -21.61 18.33 -6.38
CA HIS A 317 -22.87 17.59 -6.13
C HIS A 317 -23.03 16.25 -6.87
N LYS A 318 -21.91 15.62 -7.25
CA LYS A 318 -21.88 14.34 -7.96
C LYS A 318 -20.93 13.37 -7.30
N GLU A 319 -21.28 12.10 -7.28
CA GLU A 319 -20.35 11.06 -6.88
C GLU A 319 -19.33 10.76 -7.98
N ASN A 320 -18.15 10.30 -7.58
CA ASN A 320 -17.11 9.80 -8.46
C ASN A 320 -16.53 8.48 -7.93
N ILE A 321 -15.43 8.00 -8.52
CA ILE A 321 -14.79 6.75 -8.12
C ILE A 321 -14.39 6.73 -6.64
N ILE A 322 -14.01 7.89 -6.07
CA ILE A 322 -13.56 7.97 -4.67
C ILE A 322 -14.72 7.69 -3.72
N ASP A 323 -15.91 8.20 -4.04
CA ASP A 323 -17.13 7.86 -3.30
C ASP A 323 -17.42 6.36 -3.39
N ASP A 324 -17.28 5.76 -4.58
CA ASP A 324 -17.57 4.34 -4.77
C ASP A 324 -16.67 3.45 -3.91
N TYR A 325 -15.33 3.63 -3.95
CA TYR A 325 -14.46 2.73 -3.19
C TYR A 325 -14.46 3.01 -1.68
N THR A 326 -14.65 4.25 -1.24
CA THR A 326 -14.73 4.57 0.19
C THR A 326 -16.06 4.14 0.80
N ALA A 327 -17.18 4.31 0.09
CA ALA A 327 -18.46 3.79 0.53
C ALA A 327 -18.53 2.26 0.46
N LEU A 328 -17.85 1.62 -0.52
CA LEU A 328 -17.72 0.16 -0.59
C LEU A 328 -17.01 -0.36 0.66
N LEU A 329 -15.89 0.25 1.05
CA LEU A 329 -15.18 -0.14 2.29
C LEU A 329 -16.04 0.10 3.53
N ALA A 330 -16.75 1.24 3.61
CA ALA A 330 -17.65 1.54 4.71
C ALA A 330 -18.73 0.47 4.90
N ALA A 331 -19.43 0.12 3.82
CA ALA A 331 -20.48 -0.91 3.84
C ALA A 331 -19.89 -2.30 4.15
N THR A 332 -18.75 -2.63 3.54
CA THR A 332 -18.06 -3.91 3.73
C THR A 332 -17.62 -4.12 5.18
N GLU A 333 -16.99 -3.14 5.81
CA GLU A 333 -16.53 -3.27 7.19
C GLU A 333 -17.69 -3.24 8.19
N LEU A 334 -18.77 -2.52 7.90
CA LEU A 334 -20.01 -2.61 8.69
C LEU A 334 -20.66 -3.99 8.57
N TYR A 335 -20.68 -4.59 7.36
CA TYR A 335 -21.14 -5.96 7.18
C TYR A 335 -20.25 -6.95 7.95
N ALA A 336 -18.93 -6.80 7.86
CA ALA A 336 -17.98 -7.63 8.63
C ALA A 336 -18.20 -7.54 10.15
N ALA A 337 -18.51 -6.33 10.66
CA ALA A 337 -18.70 -6.08 12.09
C ALA A 337 -20.07 -6.53 12.61
N THR A 338 -21.11 -6.54 11.78
CA THR A 338 -22.50 -6.71 12.23
C THR A 338 -23.20 -7.94 11.66
N GLY A 339 -22.84 -8.37 10.45
CA GLY A 339 -23.59 -9.39 9.69
C GLY A 339 -24.97 -8.93 9.21
N GLU A 340 -25.29 -7.60 9.25
CA GLU A 340 -26.57 -7.07 8.84
C GLU A 340 -26.67 -6.99 7.30
N ASP A 341 -27.66 -7.67 6.69
CA ASP A 341 -27.82 -7.79 5.24
C ASP A 341 -27.91 -6.44 4.49
N LYS A 342 -28.44 -5.40 5.11
CA LYS A 342 -28.52 -4.06 4.49
C LYS A 342 -27.15 -3.52 4.06
N TYR A 343 -26.08 -3.77 4.86
CA TYR A 343 -24.74 -3.35 4.52
C TYR A 343 -24.15 -4.18 3.38
N LYS A 344 -24.49 -5.48 3.33
CA LYS A 344 -24.15 -6.33 2.20
C LYS A 344 -24.79 -5.84 0.90
N GLU A 345 -26.09 -5.56 0.93
CA GLU A 345 -26.83 -5.07 -0.24
C GLU A 345 -26.25 -3.75 -0.78
N ASP A 346 -25.80 -2.87 0.12
CA ASP A 346 -25.20 -1.61 -0.28
C ASP A 346 -23.76 -1.83 -0.79
N ALA A 347 -22.98 -2.73 -0.16
CA ALA A 347 -21.66 -3.13 -0.66
C ALA A 347 -21.75 -3.75 -2.07
N ASP A 348 -22.76 -4.61 -2.32
CA ASP A 348 -23.02 -5.19 -3.65
C ASP A 348 -23.25 -4.10 -4.71
N LYS A 349 -24.04 -3.08 -4.40
CA LYS A 349 -24.31 -1.95 -5.31
C LYS A 349 -23.05 -1.13 -5.56
N ARG A 350 -22.27 -0.84 -4.52
CA ARG A 350 -21.00 -0.08 -4.63
C ARG A 350 -19.92 -0.84 -5.39
N ALA A 351 -19.80 -2.15 -5.17
CA ALA A 351 -18.91 -3.01 -5.95
C ALA A 351 -19.30 -3.05 -7.43
N ALA A 352 -20.60 -3.12 -7.74
CA ALA A 352 -21.11 -3.05 -9.11
C ALA A 352 -20.80 -1.69 -9.77
N SER A 353 -20.98 -0.58 -9.04
CA SER A 353 -20.64 0.75 -9.53
C SER A 353 -19.14 0.85 -9.84
N LEU A 354 -18.28 0.45 -8.89
CA LEU A 354 -16.84 0.51 -9.03
C LEU A 354 -16.32 -0.35 -10.18
N THR A 355 -16.82 -1.60 -10.32
CA THR A 355 -16.45 -2.49 -11.44
C THR A 355 -16.94 -1.95 -12.77
N GLY A 356 -18.08 -1.26 -12.80
CA GLY A 356 -18.62 -0.57 -13.99
C GLY A 356 -17.74 0.58 -14.50
N ARG A 357 -16.83 1.11 -13.65
CA ARG A 357 -15.84 2.12 -14.04
C ARG A 357 -14.60 1.53 -14.72
N LEU A 358 -14.45 0.21 -14.77
CA LEU A 358 -13.29 -0.42 -15.39
C LEU A 358 -13.31 -0.21 -16.91
N SER A 359 -12.21 0.35 -17.45
CA SER A 359 -12.03 0.54 -18.88
C SER A 359 -11.75 -0.79 -19.61
N ASN A 360 -11.85 -0.77 -20.92
CA ASN A 360 -11.47 -1.94 -21.74
C ASN A 360 -9.99 -2.28 -21.61
N ASP A 361 -9.14 -1.29 -21.35
CA ASP A 361 -7.69 -1.47 -21.21
C ASP A 361 -7.28 -1.96 -19.82
N GLY A 362 -8.14 -1.75 -18.79
CA GLY A 362 -7.93 -2.23 -17.43
C GLY A 362 -7.70 -1.15 -16.37
N TYR A 363 -7.62 0.14 -16.72
CA TYR A 363 -7.67 1.24 -15.74
C TYR A 363 -9.12 1.57 -15.38
N PHE A 364 -9.31 2.25 -14.25
CA PHE A 364 -10.62 2.78 -13.87
C PHE A 364 -10.84 4.19 -14.43
N TRP A 365 -12.10 4.52 -14.72
CA TRP A 365 -12.55 5.87 -14.99
C TRP A 365 -12.91 6.58 -13.67
N SER A 366 -12.48 7.83 -13.52
CA SER A 366 -12.80 8.64 -12.35
C SER A 366 -14.26 9.08 -12.34
N ASP A 367 -14.79 9.42 -13.51
CA ASP A 367 -16.11 10.00 -13.72
C ASP A 367 -17.08 9.06 -14.46
N ASP A 368 -18.38 9.27 -14.28
CA ASP A 368 -19.43 8.49 -14.93
C ASP A 368 -19.44 8.67 -16.45
N ALA A 369 -19.01 9.84 -16.95
CA ALA A 369 -18.91 10.15 -18.37
C ALA A 369 -17.73 9.42 -19.04
N LYS A 370 -16.86 8.77 -18.27
CA LYS A 370 -15.67 8.04 -18.75
C LYS A 370 -14.75 8.92 -19.61
N THR A 371 -14.50 10.13 -19.11
CA THR A 371 -13.67 11.14 -19.80
C THR A 371 -12.30 11.30 -19.17
N ARG A 372 -12.11 10.77 -17.95
CA ARG A 372 -10.92 10.93 -17.15
C ARG A 372 -10.47 9.59 -16.57
N PRO A 373 -9.30 9.04 -16.95
CA PRO A 373 -8.69 7.93 -16.27
C PRO A 373 -8.45 8.25 -14.79
N PHE A 374 -8.63 7.26 -13.92
CA PHE A 374 -8.32 7.41 -12.52
C PHE A 374 -6.80 7.37 -12.32
N TRP A 375 -6.26 8.52 -11.97
CA TRP A 375 -4.93 8.68 -11.41
C TRP A 375 -5.07 9.26 -10.01
N HIS A 376 -4.29 8.75 -9.07
CA HIS A 376 -4.29 9.29 -7.72
C HIS A 376 -2.86 9.32 -7.17
N ALA A 377 -2.43 10.47 -6.63
CA ALA A 377 -1.07 10.66 -6.15
C ALA A 377 -0.79 9.96 -4.80
N SER A 378 -1.82 9.43 -4.15
CA SER A 378 -1.73 8.65 -2.90
C SER A 378 -2.42 7.29 -3.06
N ASP A 379 -3.75 7.28 -3.20
CA ASP A 379 -4.62 6.12 -2.99
C ASP A 379 -4.85 5.29 -4.26
N ALA A 380 -3.88 5.26 -5.18
CA ALA A 380 -4.03 4.60 -6.48
C ALA A 380 -4.39 3.10 -6.39
N GLY A 381 -3.94 2.43 -5.34
CA GLY A 381 -4.27 1.02 -5.07
C GLY A 381 -5.60 0.79 -4.36
N LEU A 382 -6.22 1.84 -3.81
CA LEU A 382 -7.40 1.69 -2.93
C LEU A 382 -8.64 1.12 -3.62
N PRO A 383 -8.96 1.46 -4.88
CA PRO A 383 -10.07 0.84 -5.60
C PRO A 383 -9.94 -0.70 -5.68
N LEU A 384 -8.73 -1.18 -5.97
CA LEU A 384 -8.47 -2.62 -6.05
C LEU A 384 -8.58 -3.29 -4.67
N ILE A 385 -8.00 -2.67 -3.64
CA ILE A 385 -8.06 -3.14 -2.25
C ILE A 385 -9.52 -3.21 -1.77
N ALA A 386 -10.34 -2.21 -2.11
CA ALA A 386 -11.76 -2.18 -1.72
C ALA A 386 -12.55 -3.35 -2.33
N LEU A 387 -12.32 -3.66 -3.61
CA LEU A 387 -12.96 -4.81 -4.28
C LEU A 387 -12.53 -6.15 -3.67
N ILE A 388 -11.23 -6.30 -3.37
CA ILE A 388 -10.71 -7.52 -2.75
C ILE A 388 -11.30 -7.68 -1.34
N ARG A 389 -11.31 -6.61 -0.54
CA ARG A 389 -11.84 -6.65 0.82
C ARG A 389 -13.33 -6.98 0.84
N TYR A 390 -14.10 -6.41 -0.06
CA TYR A 390 -15.51 -6.75 -0.25
C TYR A 390 -15.71 -8.25 -0.55
N ALA A 391 -15.02 -8.77 -1.56
CA ALA A 391 -15.15 -10.16 -1.95
C ALA A 391 -14.66 -11.12 -0.85
N GLU A 392 -13.60 -10.78 -0.16
CA GLU A 392 -13.09 -11.55 1.00
C GLU A 392 -14.15 -11.64 2.12
N VAL A 393 -14.73 -10.51 2.50
CA VAL A 393 -15.73 -10.46 3.58
C VAL A 393 -16.99 -11.20 3.17
N GLU A 394 -17.47 -11.02 1.96
CA GLU A 394 -18.65 -11.72 1.45
C GLU A 394 -18.44 -13.23 1.48
N LEU A 395 -17.34 -13.74 0.93
CA LEU A 395 -17.06 -15.17 0.91
C LEU A 395 -16.88 -15.77 2.32
N ASN A 396 -16.28 -15.04 3.25
CA ASN A 396 -16.09 -15.52 4.62
C ASN A 396 -17.38 -15.59 5.42
N LEU A 397 -18.32 -14.68 5.21
CA LEU A 397 -19.59 -14.65 5.95
C LEU A 397 -20.68 -15.50 5.29
N CYS A 398 -20.56 -15.75 4.01
CA CYS A 398 -21.52 -16.57 3.24
C CYS A 398 -21.15 -18.05 3.15
N ALA A 399 -20.65 -18.64 4.22
CA ALA A 399 -20.29 -20.07 4.26
C ALA A 399 -21.47 -20.96 3.87
N GLY A 400 -21.56 -21.37 2.60
CA GLY A 400 -22.50 -22.37 2.11
C GLY A 400 -23.44 -21.94 1.00
N GLY A 401 -23.27 -20.80 0.35
CA GLY A 401 -24.03 -20.57 -0.87
C GLY A 401 -24.52 -19.16 -1.20
N CYS A 402 -23.97 -18.11 -0.66
CA CYS A 402 -24.17 -16.80 -1.25
C CYS A 402 -23.39 -16.75 -2.57
N SER A 403 -24.11 -16.61 -3.67
CA SER A 403 -23.51 -16.13 -4.90
C SER A 403 -23.52 -14.62 -4.82
N SER A 404 -22.32 -14.00 -4.81
CA SER A 404 -22.25 -12.57 -5.06
C SER A 404 -22.99 -12.25 -6.35
N THR A 405 -23.86 -11.25 -6.30
CA THR A 405 -24.49 -10.73 -7.52
C THR A 405 -23.49 -9.96 -8.39
N VAL A 406 -22.33 -9.66 -7.83
CA VAL A 406 -21.21 -8.95 -8.48
C VAL A 406 -19.99 -9.84 -8.45
N ASP A 407 -19.61 -10.37 -9.62
CA ASP A 407 -18.32 -11.04 -9.77
C ASP A 407 -17.22 -9.99 -9.95
N VAL A 408 -16.43 -9.81 -8.91
CA VAL A 408 -15.31 -8.85 -8.91
C VAL A 408 -13.98 -9.48 -9.39
N ASN A 409 -13.91 -10.80 -9.49
CA ASN A 409 -12.66 -11.51 -9.80
C ASN A 409 -12.08 -11.06 -11.13
N ASP A 410 -12.92 -10.96 -12.17
CA ASP A 410 -12.49 -10.54 -13.52
C ASP A 410 -12.00 -9.08 -13.51
N ALA A 411 -12.68 -8.21 -12.75
CA ALA A 411 -12.28 -6.80 -12.62
C ALA A 411 -10.94 -6.67 -11.88
N VAL A 412 -10.77 -7.38 -10.77
CA VAL A 412 -9.51 -7.43 -9.99
C VAL A 412 -8.38 -7.95 -10.87
N LYS A 413 -8.58 -9.08 -11.54
CA LYS A 413 -7.58 -9.68 -12.42
C LYS A 413 -7.21 -8.76 -13.59
N LYS A 414 -8.19 -8.10 -14.20
CA LYS A 414 -7.98 -7.21 -15.34
C LYS A 414 -7.18 -5.98 -14.94
N HIS A 415 -7.53 -5.34 -13.81
CA HIS A 415 -6.79 -4.18 -13.30
C HIS A 415 -5.38 -4.56 -12.85
N TYR A 416 -5.22 -5.67 -12.13
CA TYR A 416 -3.91 -6.22 -11.75
C TYR A 416 -3.00 -6.43 -12.98
N ASN A 417 -3.50 -7.11 -14.01
CA ASN A 417 -2.74 -7.33 -15.23
C ASN A 417 -2.39 -6.01 -15.95
N TRP A 418 -3.29 -5.05 -15.92
CA TRP A 418 -3.03 -3.71 -16.48
C TRP A 418 -1.91 -3.01 -15.73
N LEU A 419 -1.91 -2.99 -14.39
CA LEU A 419 -0.86 -2.36 -13.58
C LEU A 419 0.54 -2.90 -13.94
N LEU A 420 0.67 -4.22 -14.07
CA LEU A 420 1.93 -4.83 -14.46
C LEU A 420 2.31 -4.48 -15.90
N SER A 421 1.36 -4.56 -16.83
CA SER A 421 1.61 -4.34 -18.26
C SER A 421 1.96 -2.89 -18.60
N ILE A 422 1.25 -1.91 -18.03
CA ILE A 422 1.48 -0.49 -18.28
C ILE A 422 2.87 -0.05 -17.81
N THR A 423 3.34 -0.60 -16.67
CA THR A 423 4.67 -0.33 -16.13
C THR A 423 5.76 -0.91 -17.03
N ASN A 424 5.56 -2.11 -17.56
CA ASN A 424 6.51 -2.79 -18.42
C ASN A 424 6.41 -2.41 -19.92
N LYS A 425 5.47 -1.54 -20.29
CA LYS A 425 5.29 -1.05 -21.67
C LYS A 425 6.48 -0.23 -22.17
N VAL A 426 7.25 0.34 -21.28
CA VAL A 426 8.48 1.08 -21.52
C VAL A 426 9.60 0.41 -20.77
N ASP A 427 10.78 0.26 -21.38
CA ASP A 427 11.96 -0.19 -20.66
C ASP A 427 12.29 0.78 -19.52
N ASN A 428 12.27 0.29 -18.30
CA ASN A 428 12.32 1.06 -17.07
C ASN A 428 13.15 0.30 -16.04
N PRO A 429 14.45 0.52 -15.97
CA PRO A 429 15.35 -0.26 -15.13
C PRO A 429 15.04 -0.14 -13.64
N PHE A 430 14.40 0.96 -13.21
CA PHE A 430 13.99 1.16 -11.82
C PHE A 430 12.65 0.51 -11.47
N GLY A 431 11.87 0.08 -12.46
CA GLY A 431 10.56 -0.52 -12.25
C GLY A 431 9.50 0.45 -11.71
N TYR A 432 9.73 1.77 -11.74
CA TYR A 432 8.78 2.78 -11.25
C TYR A 432 7.42 2.63 -11.91
N ALA A 433 6.36 2.55 -11.12
CA ALA A 433 5.01 2.28 -11.59
C ALA A 433 4.49 3.40 -12.50
N ARG A 434 3.92 3.01 -13.66
CA ARG A 434 3.26 3.90 -14.60
C ARG A 434 1.75 3.78 -14.47
N GLN A 435 1.05 4.83 -14.82
CA GLN A 435 -0.40 4.87 -14.91
C GLN A 435 -0.86 5.68 -16.12
N THR A 436 -2.14 5.55 -16.45
CA THR A 436 -2.81 6.39 -17.47
C THR A 436 -3.49 7.56 -16.79
N TYR A 437 -3.32 8.76 -17.33
CA TYR A 437 -3.88 10.01 -16.80
C TYR A 437 -4.29 10.99 -17.92
N LYS A 438 -4.93 12.09 -17.55
CA LYS A 438 -5.32 13.15 -18.47
C LYS A 438 -4.57 14.43 -18.13
N THR A 439 -3.95 15.04 -19.12
CA THR A 439 -3.26 16.34 -19.01
C THR A 439 -3.37 17.10 -20.32
N GLY A 440 -3.54 18.42 -20.27
CA GLY A 440 -3.72 19.25 -21.47
C GLY A 440 -4.86 18.77 -22.39
N GLY A 441 -5.91 18.16 -21.81
CA GLY A 441 -7.05 17.59 -22.55
C GLY A 441 -6.80 16.21 -23.18
N ASN A 442 -5.60 15.64 -23.09
CA ASN A 442 -5.21 14.37 -23.69
C ASN A 442 -5.02 13.27 -22.64
N ILE A 443 -5.42 12.05 -22.99
CA ILE A 443 -5.15 10.84 -22.19
C ILE A 443 -3.80 10.27 -22.63
N LYS A 444 -2.91 10.01 -21.68
CA LYS A 444 -1.61 9.40 -21.94
C LYS A 444 -1.13 8.57 -20.75
N ASP A 445 -0.09 7.76 -20.99
CA ASP A 445 0.60 6.98 -19.98
C ASP A 445 1.85 7.75 -19.49
N GLY A 446 2.12 7.75 -18.18
CA GLY A 446 3.27 8.44 -17.62
C GLY A 446 3.72 7.90 -16.27
N PHE A 447 4.80 8.48 -15.75
CA PHE A 447 5.43 8.09 -14.49
C PHE A 447 4.95 8.93 -13.31
N PHE A 448 4.79 10.24 -13.47
CA PHE A 448 4.52 11.18 -12.39
C PHE A 448 3.20 11.91 -12.61
N ILE A 449 2.58 12.38 -11.52
CA ILE A 449 1.40 13.24 -11.59
C ILE A 449 1.73 14.47 -12.43
N PRO A 450 0.89 14.85 -13.43
CA PRO A 450 1.07 16.10 -14.13
C PRO A 450 0.86 17.27 -13.18
N HIS A 451 1.66 18.32 -13.32
CA HIS A 451 1.42 19.57 -12.59
C HIS A 451 0.13 20.26 -13.08
N ASP A 452 -0.24 20.01 -14.34
CA ASP A 452 -1.52 20.38 -14.93
C ASP A 452 -2.60 19.36 -14.52
N ASN A 453 -3.09 19.45 -13.30
CA ASN A 453 -4.14 18.61 -12.74
C ASN A 453 -5.30 19.46 -12.17
N GLU A 454 -6.36 18.82 -11.70
CA GLU A 454 -7.59 19.49 -11.26
C GLU A 454 -7.44 20.38 -10.03
N SER A 455 -6.39 20.23 -9.25
CA SER A 455 -6.11 21.12 -8.11
C SER A 455 -5.49 22.46 -8.56
N GLU A 456 -4.97 22.53 -9.80
CA GLU A 456 -4.22 23.66 -10.37
C GLU A 456 -2.94 24.04 -9.59
N TYR A 457 -2.75 23.49 -8.42
CA TYR A 457 -1.67 23.83 -7.51
C TYR A 457 -0.94 22.61 -6.94
N TRP A 458 -1.69 21.59 -6.49
CA TRP A 458 -1.14 20.49 -5.71
C TRP A 458 -0.54 19.42 -6.64
N TRP A 459 0.75 19.29 -6.57
CA TRP A 459 1.54 18.18 -7.11
C TRP A 459 2.79 18.04 -6.24
N GLN A 460 3.18 16.84 -5.96
CA GLN A 460 4.30 16.51 -5.08
C GLN A 460 4.84 15.14 -5.43
N GLY A 461 5.86 14.67 -4.71
CA GLY A 461 6.32 13.29 -4.81
C GLY A 461 5.22 12.31 -4.44
N GLU A 462 5.32 11.08 -4.94
CA GLU A 462 4.23 10.13 -4.98
C GLU A 462 4.57 8.81 -4.27
N ASP A 463 5.36 8.84 -3.21
CA ASP A 463 5.78 7.63 -2.51
C ASP A 463 4.57 6.88 -1.91
N ALA A 464 3.49 7.59 -1.51
CA ALA A 464 2.22 6.98 -1.12
C ALA A 464 1.58 6.17 -2.27
N ARG A 465 1.55 6.73 -3.49
CA ARG A 465 1.04 6.03 -4.67
C ARG A 465 1.80 4.74 -4.93
N LEU A 466 3.14 4.81 -4.91
CA LEU A 466 4.00 3.64 -5.14
C LEU A 466 3.75 2.55 -4.11
N ALA A 467 3.71 2.90 -2.84
CA ALA A 467 3.44 1.95 -1.76
C ALA A 467 2.00 1.38 -1.85
N SER A 468 1.00 2.20 -2.22
CA SER A 468 -0.38 1.74 -2.40
C SER A 468 -0.53 0.74 -3.53
N LEU A 469 0.18 0.96 -4.65
CA LEU A 469 0.20 0.04 -5.79
C LEU A 469 0.96 -1.26 -5.47
N ALA A 470 2.06 -1.18 -4.73
CA ALA A 470 2.76 -2.36 -4.22
C ALA A 470 1.84 -3.20 -3.33
N ALA A 471 1.14 -2.57 -2.38
CA ALA A 471 0.18 -3.25 -1.51
C ALA A 471 -0.95 -3.90 -2.31
N ALA A 472 -1.58 -3.16 -3.22
CA ALA A 472 -2.73 -3.61 -3.99
C ALA A 472 -2.40 -4.80 -4.90
N THR A 473 -1.23 -4.79 -5.54
CA THR A 473 -0.83 -5.88 -6.46
C THR A 473 -0.50 -7.17 -5.72
N VAL A 474 0.18 -7.10 -4.58
CA VAL A 474 0.44 -8.28 -3.75
C VAL A 474 -0.87 -8.83 -3.19
N TYR A 475 -1.74 -7.96 -2.67
CA TYR A 475 -3.04 -8.37 -2.14
C TYR A 475 -3.92 -9.03 -3.20
N ALA A 476 -3.92 -8.50 -4.44
CA ALA A 476 -4.65 -9.10 -5.56
C ALA A 476 -4.07 -10.46 -5.99
N PHE A 477 -2.74 -10.59 -6.00
CA PHE A 477 -2.08 -11.84 -6.35
C PHE A 477 -2.45 -12.97 -5.37
N ASP A 478 -2.39 -12.68 -4.07
CA ASP A 478 -2.77 -13.62 -3.01
C ASP A 478 -4.27 -13.95 -3.06
N ALA A 479 -5.12 -12.94 -3.25
CA ALA A 479 -6.57 -13.10 -3.28
C ALA A 479 -7.07 -13.92 -4.47
N LEU A 480 -6.41 -13.82 -5.62
CA LEU A 480 -6.72 -14.59 -6.83
C LEU A 480 -6.06 -15.99 -6.84
N ASP A 481 -5.27 -16.35 -5.83
CA ASP A 481 -4.51 -17.62 -5.74
C ASP A 481 -3.70 -17.90 -7.02
N LEU A 482 -2.95 -16.89 -7.49
CA LEU A 482 -2.20 -16.97 -8.73
C LEU A 482 -0.90 -17.76 -8.57
N ASP A 483 -0.53 -18.51 -9.60
CA ASP A 483 0.77 -19.17 -9.69
C ASP A 483 1.84 -18.18 -10.20
N GLY A 484 3.08 -18.33 -9.70
CA GLY A 484 4.25 -17.61 -10.22
C GLY A 484 4.35 -16.18 -9.70
N SER A 485 4.92 -16.00 -8.52
CA SER A 485 5.05 -14.68 -7.86
C SER A 485 6.08 -13.74 -8.50
N GLU A 486 6.87 -14.18 -9.50
CA GLU A 486 8.05 -13.43 -9.98
C GLU A 486 7.69 -12.00 -10.44
N ALA A 487 6.65 -11.85 -11.25
CA ALA A 487 6.28 -10.56 -11.82
C ALA A 487 5.73 -9.59 -10.74
N VAL A 488 4.86 -10.09 -9.85
CA VAL A 488 4.29 -9.27 -8.78
C VAL A 488 5.32 -8.96 -7.70
N ASP A 489 6.17 -9.91 -7.32
CA ASP A 489 7.26 -9.69 -6.38
C ASP A 489 8.22 -8.62 -6.89
N LYS A 490 8.57 -8.70 -8.21
CA LYS A 490 9.40 -7.67 -8.83
C LYS A 490 8.72 -6.31 -8.82
N TYR A 491 7.46 -6.24 -9.27
CA TYR A 491 6.70 -5.00 -9.30
C TYR A 491 6.63 -4.34 -7.92
N ALA A 492 6.19 -5.07 -6.90
CA ALA A 492 6.03 -4.53 -5.56
C ALA A 492 7.38 -4.17 -4.91
N THR A 493 8.42 -5.02 -5.12
CA THR A 493 9.76 -4.74 -4.60
C THR A 493 10.36 -3.49 -5.24
N ASP A 494 10.19 -3.28 -6.54
CA ASP A 494 10.72 -2.10 -7.23
C ASP A 494 10.14 -0.78 -6.68
N GLN A 495 8.83 -0.76 -6.32
CA GLN A 495 8.22 0.43 -5.71
C GLN A 495 8.80 0.72 -4.32
N LEU A 496 8.93 -0.30 -3.47
CA LEU A 496 9.51 -0.13 -2.13
C LEU A 496 11.00 0.20 -2.19
N ASP A 497 11.74 -0.42 -3.10
CA ASP A 497 13.15 -0.13 -3.33
C ASP A 497 13.38 1.31 -3.80
N TRP A 498 12.46 1.86 -4.64
CA TRP A 498 12.52 3.26 -5.05
C TRP A 498 12.44 4.19 -3.84
N ILE A 499 11.48 3.98 -2.96
CA ILE A 499 11.33 4.74 -1.72
C ILE A 499 12.58 4.62 -0.85
N LEU A 500 13.20 3.45 -0.83
CA LEU A 500 14.34 3.12 0.04
C LEU A 500 15.71 3.34 -0.61
N GLY A 501 15.78 4.06 -1.73
CA GLY A 501 17.03 4.57 -2.31
C GLY A 501 17.43 4.02 -3.67
N LYS A 502 16.73 3.04 -4.23
CA LYS A 502 16.94 2.59 -5.61
C LYS A 502 16.21 3.53 -6.60
N ASN A 503 16.65 4.78 -6.63
CA ASN A 503 16.12 5.83 -7.50
C ASN A 503 17.27 6.66 -8.10
N PRO A 504 17.06 7.45 -9.15
CA PRO A 504 18.14 8.18 -9.84
C PRO A 504 18.92 9.18 -8.99
N TYR A 505 18.44 9.53 -7.81
CA TYR A 505 19.09 10.44 -6.85
C TYR A 505 19.78 9.68 -5.70
N ALA A 506 19.65 8.35 -5.66
CA ALA A 506 20.17 7.48 -4.59
C ALA A 506 19.76 7.96 -3.19
N THR A 507 18.55 8.49 -3.05
CA THR A 507 18.01 9.06 -1.80
C THR A 507 16.99 8.12 -1.18
N CYS A 508 17.22 7.70 0.06
CA CYS A 508 16.23 6.97 0.86
C CYS A 508 15.20 7.97 1.39
N MET A 509 13.94 7.84 0.99
CA MET A 509 12.88 8.78 1.36
C MET A 509 12.38 8.58 2.78
N MET A 510 12.69 7.45 3.41
CA MET A 510 12.40 7.21 4.82
C MET A 510 13.47 7.87 5.69
N TYR A 511 13.10 8.91 6.42
CA TYR A 511 14.02 9.67 7.27
C TYR A 511 14.59 8.81 8.40
N GLY A 512 15.89 8.95 8.63
CA GLY A 512 16.64 8.17 9.63
C GLY A 512 17.11 6.79 9.16
N PHE A 513 16.92 6.48 7.87
CA PHE A 513 17.38 5.26 7.20
C PHE A 513 18.22 5.59 5.96
N GLY A 514 19.04 4.61 5.53
CA GLY A 514 19.87 4.79 4.35
C GLY A 514 21.11 5.65 4.60
N LYS A 515 21.80 5.97 3.50
CA LYS A 515 23.05 6.76 3.50
C LYS A 515 22.83 8.22 3.12
N LYS A 516 21.83 8.47 2.27
CA LYS A 516 21.36 9.77 1.86
C LYS A 516 19.87 9.82 2.11
N VAL A 517 19.43 10.84 2.82
CA VAL A 517 18.02 11.11 3.14
C VAL A 517 17.68 12.52 2.66
N PRO A 518 16.37 12.84 2.50
CA PRO A 518 15.92 14.21 2.24
C PRO A 518 16.41 15.19 3.31
N GLU A 519 16.50 16.47 2.98
CA GLU A 519 16.66 17.50 3.96
C GLU A 519 15.44 17.58 4.87
N LYS A 520 15.61 18.13 6.06
CA LYS A 520 14.47 18.34 6.96
C LYS A 520 13.59 19.44 6.42
N TYR A 521 12.29 19.16 6.40
CA TYR A 521 11.26 20.16 6.18
C TYR A 521 10.34 20.19 7.41
N ASP A 522 10.57 21.16 8.28
CA ASP A 522 9.82 21.33 9.52
C ASP A 522 8.75 22.43 9.39
N GLY A 523 8.50 22.93 8.18
CA GLY A 523 7.45 23.91 7.87
C GLY A 523 7.59 25.22 8.64
N GLN A 524 6.45 25.82 8.96
CA GLN A 524 6.36 27.08 9.72
C GLN A 524 5.85 26.85 11.17
N SER A 525 5.63 25.59 11.57
CA SER A 525 5.08 25.26 12.88
C SER A 525 6.18 24.83 13.86
N ASP A 526 6.12 25.38 15.08
CA ASP A 526 6.96 24.94 16.20
C ASP A 526 6.47 23.62 16.84
N TYR A 527 5.36 23.05 16.34
CA TYR A 527 4.65 21.92 16.97
C TYR A 527 4.85 20.60 16.27
N ASP A 528 5.37 20.64 15.05
CA ASP A 528 5.67 19.48 14.25
C ASP A 528 7.10 19.52 13.71
N ALA A 529 7.64 18.38 13.36
CA ALA A 529 9.02 18.26 12.90
C ALA A 529 9.18 17.01 12.01
N THR A 530 10.26 16.99 11.25
CA THR A 530 10.71 15.80 10.53
C THR A 530 11.07 14.68 11.50
N LEU A 531 10.35 13.58 11.44
CA LEU A 531 10.41 12.43 12.35
C LEU A 531 11.09 11.22 11.71
N LYS A 532 11.80 10.43 12.52
CA LYS A 532 12.37 9.17 12.07
C LYS A 532 11.26 8.16 11.72
N GLY A 533 11.40 7.47 10.58
CA GLY A 533 10.39 6.51 10.09
C GLY A 533 9.31 7.16 9.23
N GLY A 534 9.18 8.49 9.26
CA GLY A 534 8.37 9.22 8.30
C GLY A 534 8.99 9.20 6.91
N ILE A 535 8.16 9.22 5.89
CA ILE A 535 8.56 9.14 4.48
C ILE A 535 8.27 10.48 3.82
N ALA A 536 9.27 11.04 3.14
CA ALA A 536 9.15 12.28 2.39
C ALA A 536 8.23 12.12 1.17
N ASN A 537 7.75 13.24 0.64
CA ASN A 537 6.93 13.25 -0.56
C ASN A 537 7.59 12.52 -1.74
N GLY A 538 8.88 12.76 -1.96
CA GLY A 538 9.68 12.03 -2.94
C GLY A 538 9.87 12.78 -4.25
N ILE A 539 10.28 12.04 -5.28
CA ILE A 539 10.67 12.56 -6.59
C ILE A 539 9.44 12.90 -7.42
N THR A 540 9.50 13.98 -8.22
CA THR A 540 8.41 14.46 -9.09
C THR A 540 8.78 14.39 -10.58
N GLY A 541 7.77 14.55 -11.44
CA GLY A 541 8.00 14.99 -12.82
C GLY A 541 8.58 16.39 -12.86
N LYS A 542 9.33 16.68 -13.92
CA LYS A 542 9.95 17.99 -14.14
C LYS A 542 9.03 18.98 -14.82
N ASN A 543 8.24 18.50 -15.76
CA ASN A 543 7.43 19.33 -16.64
C ASN A 543 5.96 19.33 -16.24
N LYS A 544 5.20 20.35 -16.71
CA LYS A 544 3.76 20.50 -16.43
C LYS A 544 2.94 19.24 -16.74
N ASP A 545 3.37 18.49 -17.74
CA ASP A 545 2.70 17.27 -18.19
C ASP A 545 3.15 16.00 -17.45
N GLY A 546 3.95 16.12 -16.39
CA GLY A 546 4.47 15.01 -15.60
C GLY A 546 5.68 14.31 -16.22
N SER A 547 6.20 14.76 -17.38
CA SER A 547 7.39 14.17 -17.98
C SER A 547 8.69 14.66 -17.34
N GLY A 548 9.78 13.91 -17.60
CA GLY A 548 11.08 14.17 -16.98
C GLY A 548 11.11 13.79 -15.49
N ILE A 549 12.15 14.22 -14.79
CA ILE A 549 12.35 13.93 -13.37
C ILE A 549 12.93 15.15 -12.66
N ALA A 550 12.53 15.39 -11.41
CA ALA A 550 13.04 16.49 -10.59
C ALA A 550 13.12 16.10 -9.10
N TRP A 551 14.14 16.64 -8.45
CA TRP A 551 14.39 16.54 -7.02
C TRP A 551 15.01 17.84 -6.50
N THR A 552 14.97 18.10 -5.21
CA THR A 552 15.56 19.31 -4.59
C THR A 552 17.01 19.53 -4.94
N ASP A 553 17.81 18.48 -5.13
CA ASP A 553 19.21 18.57 -5.56
C ASP A 553 19.42 19.25 -6.91
N ASP A 554 18.40 19.24 -7.78
CA ASP A 554 18.45 19.91 -9.10
C ASP A 554 18.34 21.44 -8.97
N GLY A 555 18.05 21.93 -7.76
CA GLY A 555 17.78 23.33 -7.47
C GLY A 555 16.34 23.74 -7.76
N VAL A 556 15.81 24.66 -6.98
CA VAL A 556 14.41 25.10 -6.98
C VAL A 556 13.97 25.69 -8.33
N GLY A 557 14.89 26.07 -9.21
CA GLY A 557 14.61 26.56 -10.58
C GLY A 557 14.62 25.50 -11.68
N ALA A 558 14.91 24.23 -11.35
CA ALA A 558 15.03 23.15 -12.34
C ALA A 558 13.68 22.64 -12.85
N VAL A 559 12.61 22.85 -12.11
CA VAL A 559 11.25 22.46 -12.50
C VAL A 559 10.70 23.56 -13.39
N GLY A 560 10.30 23.23 -14.62
CA GLY A 560 9.92 24.14 -15.70
C GLY A 560 8.70 25.06 -15.46
N PHE A 561 8.65 25.67 -14.26
CA PHE A 561 7.76 26.78 -13.94
C PHE A 561 8.44 28.11 -14.25
N ASP A 562 7.68 29.04 -14.80
CA ASP A 562 8.10 30.41 -14.98
C ASP A 562 8.70 30.95 -13.69
N ALA A 563 9.98 31.24 -13.71
CA ALA A 563 10.80 31.97 -12.80
C ALA A 563 10.41 31.85 -11.29
N LEU A 564 11.28 31.26 -10.51
CA LEU A 564 11.29 31.35 -9.06
C LEU A 564 10.24 30.47 -8.36
N MET A 565 10.45 29.17 -8.36
CA MET A 565 9.98 28.41 -7.20
C MET A 565 10.65 29.02 -5.98
N GLU A 566 9.86 29.62 -5.12
CA GLU A 566 10.35 30.15 -3.87
C GLU A 566 10.84 28.99 -2.98
N SER A 567 11.82 29.25 -2.16
CA SER A 567 12.48 28.21 -1.33
C SER A 567 11.50 27.42 -0.43
N TRP A 568 10.34 27.99 -0.09
CA TRP A 568 9.32 27.32 0.69
C TRP A 568 8.62 26.16 -0.05
N GLN A 569 8.70 26.10 -1.38
CA GLN A 569 8.07 25.04 -2.17
C GLN A 569 8.81 23.69 -2.13
N VAL A 570 9.93 23.60 -1.43
CA VAL A 570 10.67 22.33 -1.23
C VAL A 570 9.84 21.25 -0.51
N TRP A 571 8.75 21.64 0.15
CA TRP A 571 7.78 20.70 0.70
C TRP A 571 7.33 19.65 -0.30
N ARG A 572 7.27 19.98 -1.59
CA ARG A 572 6.85 19.06 -2.66
C ARG A 572 7.71 17.79 -2.72
N TRP A 573 8.91 17.83 -2.18
CA TRP A 573 9.87 16.73 -2.19
C TRP A 573 10.22 16.25 -0.78
N ASP A 574 10.56 17.17 0.13
CA ASP A 574 11.22 16.86 1.39
C ASP A 574 10.25 16.70 2.58
N GLU A 575 9.02 17.24 2.47
CA GLU A 575 8.03 17.13 3.52
C GLU A 575 7.59 15.67 3.75
N GLN A 576 7.55 15.27 5.00
CA GLN A 576 6.93 14.00 5.39
C GLN A 576 5.42 14.19 5.45
N TRP A 577 4.68 13.32 4.82
CA TRP A 577 3.22 13.37 4.78
C TRP A 577 2.61 12.05 5.26
N LEU A 578 1.66 12.11 6.15
CA LEU A 578 1.04 10.97 6.84
C LEU A 578 0.68 9.79 5.90
N PRO A 579 0.06 9.99 4.72
CA PRO A 579 -0.26 8.90 3.80
C PRO A 579 0.93 8.09 3.28
N HIS A 580 2.13 8.66 3.19
CA HIS A 580 3.31 7.91 2.71
C HIS A 580 3.65 6.77 3.66
N SER A 581 3.74 7.07 4.96
CA SER A 581 4.02 6.06 5.99
C SER A 581 2.85 5.09 6.17
N THR A 582 1.61 5.55 6.00
CA THR A 582 0.40 4.71 6.03
C THR A 582 0.42 3.67 4.92
N TRP A 583 0.65 4.07 3.68
CA TRP A 583 0.71 3.14 2.56
C TRP A 583 1.93 2.23 2.60
N PHE A 584 3.05 2.72 3.12
CA PHE A 584 4.22 1.86 3.33
C PHE A 584 3.93 0.77 4.38
N LEU A 585 3.24 1.09 5.47
CA LEU A 585 2.77 0.11 6.44
C LEU A 585 1.82 -0.92 5.81
N MET A 586 0.88 -0.47 4.95
CA MET A 586 -0.01 -1.37 4.22
C MET A 586 0.78 -2.32 3.29
N ALA A 587 1.81 -1.79 2.60
CA ALA A 587 2.67 -2.60 1.75
C ALA A 587 3.46 -3.65 2.54
N LEU A 588 3.92 -3.33 3.74
CA LEU A 588 4.52 -4.32 4.63
C LEU A 588 3.48 -5.37 5.08
N ALA A 589 2.27 -4.96 5.45
CA ALA A 589 1.22 -5.87 5.91
C ALA A 589 0.80 -6.87 4.82
N THR A 590 0.74 -6.45 3.56
CA THR A 590 0.45 -7.36 2.43
C THR A 590 1.65 -8.23 2.05
N ARG A 591 2.87 -7.67 2.07
CA ARG A 591 4.10 -8.38 1.73
C ARG A 591 4.38 -9.56 2.67
N TYR A 592 4.08 -9.41 3.96
CA TYR A 592 4.32 -10.42 5.00
C TYR A 592 3.04 -11.05 5.53
N ASN A 593 1.97 -10.98 4.74
CA ASN A 593 0.66 -11.46 5.13
C ASN A 593 0.68 -12.91 5.65
N GLU A 594 0.14 -13.13 6.84
CA GLU A 594 0.02 -14.42 7.52
C GLU A 594 -1.39 -15.00 7.40
N LYS A 595 -2.34 -14.20 6.92
CA LYS A 595 -3.75 -14.56 6.80
C LYS A 595 -4.05 -15.04 5.37
N ALA A 596 -4.69 -16.20 5.24
CA ALA A 596 -5.15 -16.65 3.94
C ALA A 596 -6.26 -15.71 3.43
N VAL A 597 -6.05 -15.11 2.28
CA VAL A 597 -7.04 -14.28 1.57
C VAL A 597 -7.37 -14.99 0.27
N SER A 598 -8.65 -15.12 -0.06
CA SER A 598 -9.10 -15.66 -1.36
C SER A 598 -10.44 -15.04 -1.73
N ILE A 599 -10.52 -14.54 -2.96
CA ILE A 599 -11.77 -14.08 -3.58
C ILE A 599 -12.21 -15.02 -4.71
N VAL A 600 -11.44 -16.09 -4.95
CA VAL A 600 -11.81 -17.14 -5.90
C VAL A 600 -12.77 -18.10 -5.18
N PRO A 601 -14.02 -18.22 -5.63
CA PRO A 601 -14.93 -19.21 -5.06
C PRO A 601 -14.28 -20.59 -5.15
N THR A 602 -14.15 -21.26 -4.03
CA THR A 602 -13.85 -22.69 -4.06
C THR A 602 -15.00 -23.33 -4.82
N VAL A 603 -14.78 -23.74 -6.05
CA VAL A 603 -15.80 -24.44 -6.84
C VAL A 603 -16.16 -25.69 -6.04
N SER A 604 -17.24 -25.60 -5.26
CA SER A 604 -17.88 -26.80 -4.77
C SER A 604 -18.45 -27.47 -6.01
N ILE A 605 -17.72 -28.44 -6.54
CA ILE A 605 -18.33 -29.39 -7.48
C ILE A 605 -19.62 -29.85 -6.80
N PRO A 606 -20.82 -29.64 -7.38
CA PRO A 606 -22.05 -30.05 -6.74
C PRO A 606 -21.93 -31.54 -6.42
N GLN A 607 -21.69 -31.87 -5.17
CA GLN A 607 -21.75 -33.23 -4.76
C GLN A 607 -23.20 -33.67 -4.89
N LYS A 608 -23.48 -34.47 -5.92
CA LYS A 608 -24.69 -35.25 -5.98
C LYS A 608 -24.91 -35.84 -4.59
N LYS A 609 -26.00 -35.45 -3.92
CA LYS A 609 -26.38 -35.97 -2.60
C LYS A 609 -26.34 -37.49 -2.66
N ILE A 610 -25.24 -38.09 -2.23
CA ILE A 610 -25.15 -39.50 -1.91
C ILE A 610 -25.46 -39.56 -0.41
N ALA A 611 -26.55 -40.26 -0.10
CA ALA A 611 -26.97 -40.53 1.26
C ALA A 611 -25.84 -41.19 2.06
N SER A 612 -25.66 -40.76 3.31
CA SER A 612 -24.67 -41.17 4.30
C SER A 612 -23.25 -40.64 4.07
N VAL A 613 -22.85 -39.64 4.89
CA VAL A 613 -21.53 -39.01 4.89
C VAL A 613 -20.50 -40.00 5.42
N ALA A 614 -19.75 -40.59 4.49
CA ALA A 614 -18.50 -41.26 4.81
C ALA A 614 -17.42 -40.21 5.08
N SER A 615 -17.01 -39.99 6.32
CA SER A 615 -16.01 -39.02 6.69
C SER A 615 -14.60 -39.59 6.61
N MET A 616 -13.65 -38.83 6.02
CA MET A 616 -12.23 -39.14 6.06
C MET A 616 -11.54 -38.20 7.08
N ASN A 617 -10.95 -38.79 8.11
CA ASN A 617 -10.12 -38.08 9.08
C ASN A 617 -8.65 -38.49 8.88
N VAL A 618 -7.78 -37.48 8.63
CA VAL A 618 -6.35 -37.67 8.42
C VAL A 618 -5.61 -36.79 9.42
N ARG A 619 -4.70 -37.40 10.17
CA ARG A 619 -3.86 -36.73 11.14
C ARG A 619 -2.41 -37.14 10.94
N LEU A 620 -1.53 -36.15 10.82
CA LEU A 620 -0.09 -36.34 10.80
C LEU A 620 0.51 -35.86 12.14
N GLN A 621 1.29 -36.73 12.78
CA GLN A 621 2.01 -36.38 14.00
C GLN A 621 3.47 -36.78 13.84
N GLY A 622 4.34 -35.80 13.68
CA GLY A 622 5.70 -36.05 13.18
C GLY A 622 5.64 -36.69 11.79
N ARG A 623 6.23 -37.88 11.63
CA ARG A 623 6.18 -38.66 10.37
C ARG A 623 5.21 -39.83 10.43
N LEU A 624 4.36 -39.90 11.43
CA LEU A 624 3.33 -40.94 11.55
C LEU A 624 1.98 -40.40 11.09
N LEU A 625 1.47 -40.96 9.97
CA LEU A 625 0.22 -40.59 9.34
C LEU A 625 -0.88 -41.57 9.79
N SER A 626 -1.93 -41.05 10.44
CA SER A 626 -3.12 -41.83 10.81
C SER A 626 -4.28 -41.45 9.86
N ILE A 627 -4.90 -42.44 9.27
CA ILE A 627 -6.06 -42.29 8.37
C ILE A 627 -7.21 -43.08 8.99
N ASN A 628 -8.38 -42.41 9.13
CA ASN A 628 -9.63 -43.04 9.54
C ASN A 628 -10.72 -42.69 8.54
N ALA A 629 -11.19 -43.66 7.77
CA ALA A 629 -12.08 -43.45 6.66
C ALA A 629 -12.85 -44.73 6.30
N THR A 630 -14.06 -44.58 5.76
CA THR A 630 -14.84 -45.70 5.20
C THR A 630 -14.37 -45.94 3.76
N GLY A 631 -13.52 -46.93 3.54
CA GLY A 631 -13.00 -47.29 2.22
C GLY A 631 -12.07 -48.50 2.30
N ALA A 632 -11.73 -49.09 1.13
CA ALA A 632 -10.90 -50.27 1.09
C ALA A 632 -9.39 -49.99 1.02
N GLY A 633 -9.00 -48.77 0.64
CA GLY A 633 -7.59 -48.42 0.50
C GLY A 633 -7.35 -46.90 0.41
N PHE A 634 -6.09 -46.54 0.60
CA PHE A 634 -5.60 -45.16 0.50
C PHE A 634 -4.38 -45.05 -0.38
N SER A 635 -4.07 -43.87 -0.85
CA SER A 635 -2.80 -43.50 -1.44
C SER A 635 -2.33 -42.13 -1.00
N VAL A 636 -1.01 -41.99 -0.82
CA VAL A 636 -0.33 -40.71 -0.62
C VAL A 636 0.32 -40.34 -1.94
N VAL A 637 0.01 -39.19 -2.50
CA VAL A 637 0.55 -38.72 -3.77
C VAL A 637 1.29 -37.40 -3.55
N ASP A 638 2.31 -37.12 -4.36
CA ASP A 638 3.00 -35.85 -4.39
C ASP A 638 2.19 -34.78 -5.13
N VAL A 639 2.73 -33.56 -5.23
CA VAL A 639 2.10 -32.43 -5.91
C VAL A 639 1.92 -32.63 -7.41
N HIS A 640 2.63 -33.57 -8.03
CA HIS A 640 2.51 -33.94 -9.42
C HIS A 640 1.56 -35.14 -9.65
N GLY A 641 0.94 -35.63 -8.57
CA GLY A 641 0.01 -36.78 -8.62
C GLY A 641 0.67 -38.14 -8.60
N ALA A 642 2.00 -38.22 -8.49
CA ALA A 642 2.72 -39.51 -8.42
C ALA A 642 2.48 -40.16 -7.05
N LYS A 643 2.17 -41.45 -7.07
CA LYS A 643 1.96 -42.21 -5.82
C LYS A 643 3.30 -42.49 -5.13
N VAL A 644 3.42 -42.06 -3.88
CA VAL A 644 4.59 -42.33 -3.03
C VAL A 644 4.34 -43.46 -2.05
N ILE A 645 3.11 -43.64 -1.56
CA ILE A 645 2.69 -44.75 -0.70
C ILE A 645 1.24 -45.11 -1.05
N ALA A 646 0.92 -46.41 -0.97
CA ALA A 646 -0.45 -46.90 -1.04
C ALA A 646 -0.64 -48.06 -0.08
N GLY A 647 -1.85 -48.25 0.42
CA GLY A 647 -2.15 -49.34 1.32
C GLY A 647 -3.66 -49.59 1.49
N ALA A 648 -4.00 -50.65 2.19
CA ALA A 648 -5.37 -50.98 2.56
C ALA A 648 -5.76 -50.28 3.90
N LEU A 649 -7.05 -50.01 4.05
CA LEU A 649 -7.63 -49.64 5.34
C LEU A 649 -8.21 -50.88 5.98
N HIS A 650 -7.76 -51.22 7.19
CA HIS A 650 -8.27 -52.33 8.00
C HIS A 650 -9.25 -51.76 9.03
N ASP A 651 -10.48 -52.21 9.01
CA ASP A 651 -11.58 -51.67 9.83
C ASP A 651 -11.70 -50.13 9.75
N GLY A 652 -11.48 -49.59 8.53
CA GLY A 652 -11.54 -48.16 8.26
C GLY A 652 -10.34 -47.37 8.77
N ARG A 653 -9.24 -48.01 9.15
CA ARG A 653 -8.07 -47.33 9.73
C ARG A 653 -6.76 -47.78 9.06
N ALA A 654 -5.83 -46.85 8.93
CA ALA A 654 -4.45 -47.16 8.65
C ALA A 654 -3.52 -46.19 9.39
N THR A 655 -2.35 -46.73 9.78
CA THR A 655 -1.24 -45.93 10.33
C THR A 655 -0.02 -46.18 9.45
N VAL A 656 0.56 -45.10 8.92
CA VAL A 656 1.62 -45.15 7.90
C VAL A 656 2.82 -44.37 8.39
N ASN A 657 3.98 -45.01 8.41
CA ASN A 657 5.24 -44.32 8.67
C ASN A 657 5.77 -43.64 7.38
N LEU A 658 6.00 -42.35 7.45
CA LEU A 658 6.49 -41.52 6.33
C LEU A 658 7.99 -41.20 6.43
N GLU A 659 8.79 -41.94 7.21
CA GLU A 659 10.22 -41.68 7.38
C GLU A 659 11.02 -41.78 6.06
N SER A 660 10.58 -42.64 5.15
CA SER A 660 11.18 -42.77 3.81
C SER A 660 10.68 -41.71 2.82
N VAL A 661 9.69 -40.90 3.17
CA VAL A 661 9.11 -39.88 2.30
C VAL A 661 9.88 -38.58 2.49
N LYS A 662 10.31 -37.95 1.39
CA LYS A 662 10.99 -36.62 1.44
C LYS A 662 10.09 -35.58 2.10
N SER A 663 10.69 -34.61 2.75
CA SER A 663 9.94 -33.46 3.26
C SER A 663 9.25 -32.74 2.09
N GLY A 664 7.99 -32.37 2.24
CA GLY A 664 7.20 -31.76 1.17
C GLY A 664 5.69 -31.83 1.41
N VAL A 665 4.94 -31.35 0.42
CA VAL A 665 3.47 -31.36 0.43
C VAL A 665 2.97 -32.62 -0.29
N TYR A 666 1.99 -33.28 0.31
CA TYR A 666 1.40 -34.52 -0.21
C TYR A 666 -0.11 -34.51 -0.03
N MET A 667 -0.81 -35.28 -0.87
CA MET A 667 -2.24 -35.49 -0.76
C MET A 667 -2.53 -36.95 -0.35
N VAL A 668 -3.29 -37.13 0.70
CA VAL A 668 -3.82 -38.45 1.11
C VAL A 668 -5.17 -38.64 0.42
N LYS A 669 -5.29 -39.63 -0.44
CA LYS A 669 -6.51 -39.96 -1.19
C LYS A 669 -7.07 -41.28 -0.69
N VAL A 670 -8.40 -41.34 -0.47
CA VAL A 670 -9.16 -42.56 -0.22
C VAL A 670 -10.25 -42.67 -1.29
N ALA A 671 -10.34 -43.82 -1.94
CA ALA A 671 -11.30 -44.01 -3.02
C ALA A 671 -12.73 -43.72 -2.56
N GLY A 672 -13.41 -42.82 -3.26
CA GLY A 672 -14.78 -42.38 -2.94
C GLY A 672 -14.93 -41.30 -1.88
N LEU A 673 -13.82 -40.83 -1.23
CA LEU A 673 -13.87 -39.85 -0.13
C LEU A 673 -13.08 -38.57 -0.39
N GLY A 674 -12.49 -38.41 -1.58
CA GLY A 674 -11.69 -37.23 -1.92
C GLY A 674 -10.23 -37.29 -1.42
N ALA A 675 -9.61 -36.13 -1.22
CA ALA A 675 -8.21 -36.03 -0.82
C ALA A 675 -8.01 -35.02 0.32
N LYS A 676 -7.04 -35.28 1.21
CA LYS A 676 -6.60 -34.32 2.24
C LYS A 676 -5.12 -34.04 2.12
N ARG A 677 -4.75 -32.78 2.19
CA ARG A 677 -3.37 -32.29 2.18
C ARG A 677 -2.68 -32.59 3.51
N ILE A 678 -1.42 -33.02 3.44
CA ILE A 678 -0.49 -33.15 4.57
C ILE A 678 0.85 -32.52 4.22
N VAL A 679 1.56 -32.04 5.22
CA VAL A 679 2.92 -31.51 5.06
C VAL A 679 3.87 -32.40 5.87
N VAL A 680 4.74 -33.12 5.20
CA VAL A 680 5.79 -33.96 5.81
C VAL A 680 7.01 -33.08 6.02
N ARG A 681 7.43 -32.93 7.27
CA ARG A 681 8.60 -32.13 7.65
C ARG A 681 9.81 -33.00 7.96
#